data_de9f51047cc6d05911082a482bda1833
#
_entry.id   de9f51047cc6d05911082a482bda1833
#
_cell.length_a   1.000
_cell.length_b   1.000
_cell.length_c   1.000
_cell.angle_alpha   90.00
_cell.angle_beta   90.00
_cell.angle_gamma   90.00
#
_symmetry.space_group_name_H-M   'P 1'
#
loop_
_entity.id
_entity.type
_entity.pdbx_description
1 polymer ?
#
loop_
_entity_poly.entity_id
_entity_poly.type
_entity_poly.pdbx_seq_one_letter_code
_entity_poly.pdbx_strand_id
1 'polypeptide(L)'
;MKKLGLILMIVFSLVLLGCEEITKESHLEIKLREVLDKIPTSVESDLEFTKELDGCTFEWSTDNENIINNEGKVFRQSEHEPVKITVIGKYNEEELSKLKNVIVLKSDEKEPDNQDSELKDINTIINSEDGLYKTQGVIIAINSQSFLIKDETGMMLVYNGKTWMKDVEVGDIVKVTGNTSVYGKAKQFKEGSVYEKVGTESVDYGTPTELYSADLDAYGSSETITPKYVKVIGTLSRSGNYFNVSFEGASIIGSITYPLDLEDLSAYDGQTIEINGYITGTSGSDKYLNIMSISYKEYIEEVDPSISSISKVLSSSSGEYKVSGTVVAVNKQSFLLKDSTGLILVYRGSAWVQDVFVGDKLIVSGVSTTYYNSVQFTTDATYEKVGETVVSYDNPISMNYYELLIVAMQDPMPIMFVKVEGTLTRSGAYYNIDFGGDIIGSIAYPFEENELTDLSGKRISVVGYITSLRSAYLSIMMTSYEDLTEVIVPDKDTFDLHVLEVNDIHGYCEQDEYNSNGISNMAYMINGIRNENPLDDVVLIGAGDMFQGTAISNITYGLTMINAMNAMKFDCMVVGNHEFDWGIEKVLNYFDNDLSNGEANFPLLNANIYKHSDNTLLTVDNGKVFESTIIEREDVKIGVIGYIGDVYTSINYVMAKDYYFDNDIAESVSSIGSDLKEQGVDIIVVTVHGGNSSSIENYYVNQSIANLKYNGEYLVDAVINGHTHTRQTGYINRYDGTTLPLVQGGGNGEAFGEIILNIDVETKDVVNATSKLNYVSSTSSNYDKETEDVIQKALQDNYDVLNEVYSVAGETVSRKSDLYAWVGSVLLAGTGADIAICNTGGLRSTGDIIKGNNITISNLYMINPFDNYMMIVEVSGRNISNFLDGNAVFFSSKGSISSSSSVTYKVAVVDYVYYWDSFPQNDSAFNSNIIMRDLLTEDIKLNDTFKPVSNPDAKVGNLLEQKNQYNVSFRHFKDSFISYLNREEYL
;
A
#
# COMPACT_ATOMS: atom_id res chain seq x y z
N MET A 1 -14.43 52.19 0.78
CA MET A 1 -13.32 52.24 1.77
C MET A 1 -13.77 52.21 3.24
N LYS A 2 -15.03 52.54 3.61
CA LYS A 2 -15.49 52.41 5.02
C LYS A 2 -16.01 51.00 5.44
N LYS A 3 -16.27 50.08 4.50
CA LYS A 3 -16.64 48.69 4.81
C LYS A 3 -15.46 47.69 4.87
N LEU A 4 -14.30 48.08 4.34
CA LEU A 4 -13.07 47.24 4.42
C LEU A 4 -12.34 47.41 5.75
N GLY A 5 -12.46 48.61 6.38
CA GLY A 5 -11.88 48.88 7.69
C GLY A 5 -12.57 48.16 8.87
N LEU A 6 -13.86 47.84 8.72
CA LEU A 6 -14.62 47.15 9.79
C LEU A 6 -14.39 45.62 9.76
N ILE A 7 -14.11 45.07 8.58
CA ILE A 7 -13.76 43.64 8.41
C ILE A 7 -12.31 43.38 8.90
N LEU A 8 -11.39 44.35 8.67
CA LEU A 8 -10.03 44.21 9.21
C LEU A 8 -9.96 44.39 10.73
N MET A 9 -10.86 45.22 11.34
CA MET A 9 -10.92 45.32 12.80
C MET A 9 -11.54 44.09 13.45
N ILE A 10 -12.49 43.40 12.80
CA ILE A 10 -13.07 42.15 13.33
C ILE A 10 -12.09 40.98 13.16
N VAL A 11 -11.32 40.94 12.09
CA VAL A 11 -10.27 39.90 11.90
C VAL A 11 -9.09 40.16 12.84
N PHE A 12 -8.74 41.44 13.15
CA PHE A 12 -7.66 41.75 14.10
C PHE A 12 -8.08 41.56 15.57
N SER A 13 -9.39 41.68 15.89
CA SER A 13 -9.89 41.36 17.23
C SER A 13 -10.10 39.84 17.44
N LEU A 14 -10.27 39.06 16.38
CA LEU A 14 -10.31 37.59 16.46
C LEU A 14 -8.89 36.96 16.48
N VAL A 15 -7.88 37.63 15.93
CA VAL A 15 -6.48 37.17 15.99
C VAL A 15 -5.81 37.57 17.33
N LEU A 16 -6.35 38.59 18.05
CA LEU A 16 -5.88 38.96 19.40
C LEU A 16 -6.62 38.22 20.53
N LEU A 17 -7.63 37.41 20.22
CA LEU A 17 -8.29 36.51 21.17
C LEU A 17 -7.82 35.03 21.07
N GLY A 18 -6.86 34.76 20.22
CA GLY A 18 -6.27 33.43 19.97
C GLY A 18 -4.85 33.24 20.54
N CYS A 19 -4.33 34.17 21.33
CA CYS A 19 -3.05 34.04 22.03
C CYS A 19 -3.23 34.44 23.49
N GLU A 20 -3.69 33.51 24.28
CA GLU A 20 -3.51 33.35 25.73
C GLU A 20 -4.51 32.30 26.25
N GLU A 21 -4.35 31.06 25.86
CA GLU A 21 -4.68 29.96 26.77
C GLU A 21 -3.36 29.32 27.21
N ILE A 22 -2.70 29.95 28.17
CA ILE A 22 -2.02 29.22 29.22
C ILE A 22 -3.13 28.38 29.81
N THR A 23 -3.09 27.07 29.61
CA THR A 23 -4.03 26.11 30.20
C THR A 23 -3.97 26.32 31.72
N LYS A 24 -4.89 27.13 32.27
CA LYS A 24 -5.13 27.13 33.72
C LYS A 24 -5.58 25.72 34.04
N GLU A 25 -4.80 25.01 34.87
CA GLU A 25 -5.23 23.72 35.41
C GLU A 25 -6.70 23.86 35.89
N SER A 26 -7.52 22.87 35.53
CA SER A 26 -8.92 22.89 35.90
C SER A 26 -9.04 22.79 37.43
N HIS A 27 -10.16 23.27 37.99
CA HIS A 27 -10.42 23.11 39.42
C HIS A 27 -10.32 21.66 39.86
N LEU A 28 -10.82 20.73 39.02
CA LEU A 28 -10.74 19.30 39.28
C LEU A 28 -9.28 18.79 39.26
N GLU A 29 -8.47 19.27 38.36
CA GLU A 29 -7.06 18.87 38.26
C GLU A 29 -6.23 19.26 39.48
N ILE A 30 -6.45 20.50 39.99
CA ILE A 30 -5.83 20.98 41.23
C ILE A 30 -6.23 20.09 42.39
N LYS A 31 -7.55 19.76 42.52
CA LYS A 31 -8.05 18.93 43.63
C LYS A 31 -7.59 17.46 43.53
N LEU A 32 -7.47 16.90 42.33
CA LEU A 32 -6.89 15.57 42.13
C LEU A 32 -5.44 15.51 42.62
N ARG A 33 -4.65 16.55 42.35
CA ARG A 33 -3.28 16.67 42.88
C ARG A 33 -3.28 16.74 44.39
N GLU A 34 -4.11 17.61 44.97
CA GLU A 34 -4.19 17.77 46.41
C GLU A 34 -4.53 16.50 47.18
N VAL A 35 -5.41 15.63 46.64
CA VAL A 35 -5.75 14.35 47.28
C VAL A 35 -4.66 13.29 47.07
N LEU A 36 -3.96 13.30 45.95
CA LEU A 36 -2.83 12.40 45.69
C LEU A 36 -1.58 12.74 46.51
N ASP A 37 -1.32 14.03 46.77
CA ASP A 37 -0.18 14.47 47.56
C ASP A 37 -0.28 14.01 49.00
N LYS A 38 -1.49 13.70 49.50
CA LYS A 38 -1.70 13.12 50.85
C LYS A 38 -1.33 11.65 50.95
N ILE A 39 -1.19 10.95 49.83
CA ILE A 39 -0.78 9.54 49.76
C ILE A 39 0.76 9.47 49.85
N PRO A 40 1.36 8.83 50.85
CA PRO A 40 2.81 8.70 50.95
C PRO A 40 3.37 7.77 49.89
N THR A 41 4.65 7.96 49.53
CA THR A 41 5.34 7.10 48.55
C THR A 41 5.74 5.74 49.12
N SER A 42 5.90 5.65 50.46
CA SER A 42 6.12 4.39 51.19
C SER A 42 5.01 4.16 52.18
N VAL A 43 4.44 2.99 52.22
CA VAL A 43 3.22 2.66 52.96
C VAL A 43 3.45 1.47 53.86
N GLU A 44 3.14 1.63 55.14
CA GLU A 44 3.20 0.55 56.12
C GLU A 44 1.93 0.41 56.98
N SER A 45 0.99 1.31 56.82
CA SER A 45 -0.31 1.34 57.50
C SER A 45 -1.43 1.71 56.52
N ASP A 46 -2.68 1.49 56.94
CA ASP A 46 -3.86 1.82 56.14
C ASP A 46 -3.85 3.29 55.69
N LEU A 47 -4.24 3.52 54.42
CA LEU A 47 -4.33 4.84 53.79
C LEU A 47 -5.74 5.40 53.93
N GLU A 48 -5.85 6.73 54.10
CA GLU A 48 -7.14 7.42 54.14
C GLU A 48 -7.43 8.00 52.75
N PHE A 49 -8.29 7.36 51.96
CA PHE A 49 -8.72 7.83 50.67
C PHE A 49 -9.81 8.91 50.78
N THR A 50 -9.47 10.15 50.44
CA THR A 50 -10.41 11.28 50.42
C THR A 50 -11.47 11.02 49.35
N LYS A 51 -12.75 10.99 49.70
CA LYS A 51 -13.88 10.75 48.79
C LYS A 51 -14.51 12.02 48.24
N GLU A 52 -14.41 13.14 48.98
CA GLU A 52 -14.96 14.44 48.58
C GLU A 52 -14.05 15.57 49.04
N LEU A 53 -13.81 16.58 48.20
CA LEU A 53 -13.08 17.80 48.55
C LEU A 53 -13.54 18.96 47.65
N ASP A 54 -13.98 20.04 48.23
CA ASP A 54 -14.39 21.29 47.56
C ASP A 54 -15.37 21.10 46.39
N GLY A 55 -16.33 20.18 46.55
CA GLY A 55 -17.35 19.85 45.54
C GLY A 55 -16.92 18.83 44.48
N CYS A 56 -15.68 18.39 44.49
CA CYS A 56 -15.20 17.26 43.69
C CYS A 56 -15.44 15.95 44.44
N THR A 57 -15.81 14.89 43.72
CA THR A 57 -15.90 13.50 44.24
C THR A 57 -14.79 12.65 43.67
N PHE A 58 -14.29 11.70 44.45
CA PHE A 58 -13.14 10.87 44.09
C PHE A 58 -13.46 9.40 44.32
N GLU A 59 -13.21 8.60 43.24
CA GLU A 59 -13.28 7.15 43.29
C GLU A 59 -11.85 6.58 43.21
N TRP A 60 -11.49 5.69 44.15
CA TRP A 60 -10.16 5.14 44.27
C TRP A 60 -10.13 3.67 43.89
N SER A 61 -9.07 3.26 43.18
CA SER A 61 -8.79 1.87 42.82
C SER A 61 -7.29 1.59 42.87
N THR A 62 -6.93 0.33 43.05
CA THR A 62 -5.54 -0.12 43.03
C THR A 62 -5.38 -1.26 42.04
N ASP A 63 -4.18 -1.41 41.50
CA ASP A 63 -3.85 -2.51 40.56
C ASP A 63 -3.60 -3.84 41.29
N ASN A 64 -3.49 -3.83 42.64
CA ASN A 64 -3.37 -5.04 43.45
C ASN A 64 -4.14 -4.92 44.77
N GLU A 65 -5.40 -5.29 44.76
CA GLU A 65 -6.29 -5.24 45.95
C GLU A 65 -5.86 -6.20 47.09
N ASN A 66 -4.98 -7.19 46.81
CA ASN A 66 -4.43 -8.05 47.85
C ASN A 66 -3.33 -7.36 48.68
N ILE A 67 -2.81 -6.22 48.19
CA ILE A 67 -1.75 -5.44 48.87
C ILE A 67 -2.31 -4.13 49.42
N ILE A 68 -3.09 -3.39 48.62
CA ILE A 68 -3.88 -2.26 49.04
C ILE A 68 -5.26 -2.37 48.43
N ASN A 69 -6.32 -2.49 49.20
CA ASN A 69 -7.66 -2.55 48.62
C ASN A 69 -8.19 -1.14 48.26
N ASN A 70 -9.32 -1.08 47.55
CA ASN A 70 -9.94 0.16 47.08
C ASN A 70 -10.52 1.04 48.23
N GLU A 71 -10.45 0.60 49.49
CA GLU A 71 -10.78 1.35 50.69
C GLU A 71 -9.54 1.91 51.40
N GLY A 72 -8.34 1.63 50.84
CA GLY A 72 -7.07 2.07 51.42
C GLY A 72 -6.49 1.12 52.45
N LYS A 73 -7.10 -0.05 52.71
CA LYS A 73 -6.58 -1.02 53.67
C LYS A 73 -5.35 -1.74 53.10
N VAL A 74 -4.25 -1.75 53.88
CA VAL A 74 -2.94 -2.26 53.47
C VAL A 74 -2.69 -3.65 54.08
N PHE A 75 -2.25 -4.58 53.22
CA PHE A 75 -1.90 -5.97 53.57
C PHE A 75 -0.43 -6.21 53.27
N ARG A 76 0.45 -5.97 54.24
CA ARG A 76 1.90 -6.09 54.09
C ARG A 76 2.32 -7.55 53.86
N GLN A 77 3.21 -7.77 52.90
CA GLN A 77 3.73 -9.06 52.48
C GLN A 77 5.14 -9.32 53.11
N SER A 78 5.78 -10.47 52.76
CA SER A 78 7.13 -10.81 53.19
C SER A 78 8.21 -10.03 52.43
N GLU A 79 7.86 -9.36 51.35
CA GLU A 79 8.74 -8.52 50.53
C GLU A 79 8.11 -7.15 50.29
N HIS A 80 8.89 -6.20 49.77
CA HIS A 80 8.38 -4.89 49.37
C HIS A 80 7.53 -5.03 48.09
N GLU A 81 6.33 -4.50 48.11
CA GLU A 81 5.40 -4.60 46.97
C GLU A 81 5.07 -3.23 46.39
N PRO A 82 5.33 -2.99 45.10
CA PRO A 82 4.86 -1.79 44.42
C PRO A 82 3.37 -1.91 44.11
N VAL A 83 2.60 -0.85 44.36
CA VAL A 83 1.17 -0.77 44.05
C VAL A 83 0.88 0.56 43.37
N LYS A 84 0.08 0.51 42.32
CA LYS A 84 -0.41 1.67 41.61
C LYS A 84 -1.79 2.04 42.15
N ILE A 85 -1.92 3.23 42.71
CA ILE A 85 -3.18 3.77 43.18
C ILE A 85 -3.72 4.70 42.10
N THR A 86 -4.94 4.48 41.64
CA THR A 86 -5.64 5.33 40.68
C THR A 86 -6.78 6.04 41.34
N VAL A 87 -6.93 7.34 41.06
CA VAL A 87 -8.07 8.14 41.52
C VAL A 87 -8.78 8.75 40.32
N ILE A 88 -10.11 8.60 40.27
CA ILE A 88 -10.97 9.22 39.27
C ILE A 88 -11.72 10.35 40.00
N GLY A 89 -11.50 11.57 39.57
CA GLY A 89 -12.19 12.75 40.10
C GLY A 89 -13.31 13.19 39.17
N LYS A 90 -14.41 13.67 39.76
CA LYS A 90 -15.57 14.23 39.03
C LYS A 90 -15.96 15.58 39.62
N TYR A 91 -16.15 16.56 38.73
CA TYR A 91 -16.64 17.90 39.11
C TYR A 91 -17.50 18.46 37.96
N ASN A 92 -18.77 18.74 38.25
CA ASN A 92 -19.78 19.07 37.23
C ASN A 92 -19.86 17.99 36.13
N GLU A 93 -19.53 18.36 34.87
CA GLU A 93 -19.49 17.44 33.74
C GLU A 93 -18.05 16.97 33.42
N GLU A 94 -17.04 17.40 34.16
CA GLU A 94 -15.64 17.04 33.99
C GLU A 94 -15.32 15.77 34.79
N GLU A 95 -14.63 14.83 34.16
CA GLU A 95 -14.09 13.62 34.78
C GLU A 95 -12.64 13.47 34.39
N LEU A 96 -11.73 13.35 35.35
CA LEU A 96 -10.29 13.14 35.13
C LEU A 96 -9.79 11.98 35.98
N SER A 97 -8.83 11.24 35.46
CA SER A 97 -8.16 10.15 36.17
C SER A 97 -6.68 10.46 36.35
N LYS A 98 -6.16 10.18 37.56
CA LYS A 98 -4.75 10.35 37.93
C LYS A 98 -4.29 9.14 38.74
N LEU A 99 -2.96 8.89 38.75
CA LEU A 99 -2.39 7.77 39.50
C LEU A 99 -1.17 8.17 40.31
N LYS A 100 -0.88 7.38 41.36
CA LYS A 100 0.34 7.44 42.15
C LYS A 100 0.88 6.03 42.43
N ASN A 101 2.17 5.85 42.22
CA ASN A 101 2.85 4.62 42.60
C ASN A 101 3.33 4.70 44.05
N VAL A 102 3.10 3.67 44.83
CA VAL A 102 3.54 3.57 46.22
C VAL A 102 4.25 2.22 46.41
N ILE A 103 5.17 2.13 47.37
CA ILE A 103 5.77 0.87 47.81
C ILE A 103 5.20 0.51 49.16
N VAL A 104 4.53 -0.63 49.29
CA VAL A 104 4.13 -1.21 50.58
C VAL A 104 5.33 -1.93 51.18
N LEU A 105 5.75 -1.51 52.33
CA LEU A 105 6.93 -2.10 53.03
C LEU A 105 6.61 -3.50 53.58
N LYS A 106 7.61 -4.40 53.52
CA LYS A 106 7.44 -5.78 54.06
C LYS A 106 7.09 -5.78 55.52
N SER A 107 6.48 -6.83 56.01
CA SER A 107 5.87 -6.94 57.36
C SER A 107 6.84 -6.82 58.52
N ASP A 108 8.12 -7.06 58.34
CA ASP A 108 9.17 -7.07 59.39
C ASP A 108 10.00 -5.78 59.47
N GLU A 109 9.76 -4.80 58.60
CA GLU A 109 10.40 -3.47 58.67
C GLU A 109 9.49 -2.47 59.36
N LYS A 110 9.95 -1.97 60.51
CA LYS A 110 9.54 -0.64 61.02
C LYS A 110 10.19 0.41 60.13
N GLU A 111 9.59 1.64 59.99
CA GLU A 111 10.32 2.74 59.35
C GLU A 111 11.82 2.65 59.67
N PRO A 112 12.72 2.66 58.69
CA PRO A 112 14.13 2.63 58.96
C PRO A 112 14.46 3.91 59.76
N ASP A 113 14.75 3.73 61.01
CA ASP A 113 15.49 4.68 61.82
C ASP A 113 16.79 4.94 61.04
N ASN A 114 16.86 6.06 60.36
CA ASN A 114 17.99 6.76 59.74
C ASN A 114 19.29 5.93 59.63
N GLN A 115 19.23 4.75 58.99
CA GLN A 115 20.39 4.04 58.50
C GLN A 115 20.28 3.85 56.98
N ASP A 116 21.11 4.64 56.29
CA ASP A 116 21.43 4.57 54.87
C ASP A 116 21.23 3.16 54.29
N SER A 117 20.09 2.87 53.68
CA SER A 117 20.10 1.96 52.55
C SER A 117 20.92 2.68 51.49
N GLU A 118 22.13 2.25 51.30
CA GLU A 118 23.22 2.89 50.55
C GLU A 118 22.73 3.37 49.20
N LEU A 119 22.64 4.72 49.05
CA LEU A 119 22.41 5.34 47.74
C LEU A 119 23.52 4.81 46.81
N LYS A 120 23.14 4.10 45.78
CA LYS A 120 24.07 3.64 44.75
C LYS A 120 24.16 4.68 43.64
N ASP A 121 25.35 4.93 43.18
CA ASP A 121 25.55 5.74 42.00
C ASP A 121 24.98 5.05 40.74
N ILE A 122 24.61 5.84 39.76
CA ILE A 122 23.93 5.35 38.56
C ILE A 122 24.78 4.34 37.79
N ASN A 123 26.08 4.54 37.69
CA ASN A 123 26.96 3.63 36.95
C ASN A 123 27.06 2.25 37.63
N THR A 124 27.06 2.23 38.95
CA THR A 124 27.01 0.98 39.74
C THR A 124 25.70 0.23 39.46
N ILE A 125 24.57 0.92 39.38
CA ILE A 125 23.27 0.30 39.08
C ILE A 125 23.25 -0.23 37.64
N ILE A 126 23.77 0.52 36.68
CA ILE A 126 23.80 0.12 35.27
C ILE A 126 24.57 -1.21 35.12
N ASN A 127 25.66 -1.40 35.84
CA ASN A 127 26.54 -2.58 35.77
C ASN A 127 26.13 -3.71 36.73
N SER A 128 25.05 -3.57 37.50
CA SER A 128 24.52 -4.59 38.40
C SER A 128 23.43 -5.44 37.70
N GLU A 129 23.03 -6.56 38.30
CA GLU A 129 21.83 -7.30 37.86
C GLU A 129 20.56 -6.45 38.02
N ASP A 130 19.45 -6.85 37.42
CA ASP A 130 18.17 -6.19 37.66
C ASP A 130 17.69 -6.44 39.09
N GLY A 131 17.17 -5.40 39.71
CA GLY A 131 16.78 -5.47 41.14
C GLY A 131 16.21 -4.14 41.63
N LEU A 132 15.89 -4.13 42.93
CA LEU A 132 15.43 -2.92 43.61
C LEU A 132 16.65 -2.08 44.02
N TYR A 133 16.70 -0.84 43.53
CA TYR A 133 17.79 0.10 43.82
C TYR A 133 17.26 1.45 44.28
N LYS A 134 18.12 2.18 44.97
CA LYS A 134 17.90 3.56 45.33
C LYS A 134 19.08 4.40 44.85
N THR A 135 18.79 5.50 44.16
CA THR A 135 19.80 6.43 43.66
C THR A 135 19.33 7.88 43.84
N GLN A 136 20.22 8.82 43.59
CA GLN A 136 19.89 10.23 43.54
C GLN A 136 20.54 10.84 42.30
N GLY A 137 19.81 11.70 41.61
CA GLY A 137 20.36 12.40 40.43
C GLY A 137 19.55 13.64 40.07
N VAL A 138 20.14 14.48 39.22
CA VAL A 138 19.47 15.65 38.66
C VAL A 138 18.68 15.22 37.43
N ILE A 139 17.46 15.68 37.28
CA ILE A 139 16.66 15.48 36.08
C ILE A 139 17.22 16.37 34.98
N ILE A 140 17.69 15.78 33.88
CA ILE A 140 18.29 16.46 32.76
C ILE A 140 17.44 16.48 31.50
N ALA A 141 16.43 15.62 31.40
CA ALA A 141 15.46 15.60 30.29
C ALA A 141 14.17 14.96 30.74
N ILE A 142 13.04 15.40 30.13
CA ILE A 142 11.70 14.92 30.45
C ILE A 142 10.90 14.76 29.15
N ASN A 143 10.13 13.69 29.05
CA ASN A 143 9.06 13.54 28.05
C ASN A 143 7.72 13.24 28.74
N SER A 144 6.66 12.94 28.00
CA SER A 144 5.35 12.73 28.60
C SER A 144 5.18 11.44 29.42
N GLN A 145 6.17 10.52 29.39
CA GLN A 145 6.09 9.20 30.07
C GLN A 145 7.30 8.87 30.93
N SER A 146 8.35 9.68 30.90
CA SER A 146 9.62 9.39 31.58
C SER A 146 10.47 10.63 31.79
N PHE A 147 11.46 10.50 32.66
CA PHE A 147 12.52 11.49 32.80
C PHE A 147 13.89 10.81 32.88
N LEU A 148 14.92 11.52 32.48
CA LEU A 148 16.31 11.07 32.52
C LEU A 148 17.03 11.75 33.70
N ILE A 149 17.59 10.94 34.61
CA ILE A 149 18.41 11.44 35.72
C ILE A 149 19.89 11.28 35.42
N LYS A 150 20.70 12.16 35.99
CA LYS A 150 22.16 12.17 35.91
C LYS A 150 22.77 12.38 37.29
N ASP A 151 23.84 11.62 37.60
CA ASP A 151 24.75 11.90 38.67
C ASP A 151 26.19 12.10 38.10
N GLU A 152 27.21 12.13 38.95
CA GLU A 152 28.59 12.30 38.53
C GLU A 152 29.13 11.07 37.74
N THR A 153 28.42 9.93 37.81
CA THR A 153 28.91 8.64 37.29
C THR A 153 28.18 8.21 36.01
N GLY A 154 26.95 8.64 35.81
CA GLY A 154 26.18 8.18 34.66
C GLY A 154 24.78 8.83 34.51
N MET A 155 24.00 8.28 33.59
CA MET A 155 22.64 8.69 33.30
C MET A 155 21.73 7.47 33.19
N MET A 156 20.50 7.58 33.71
CA MET A 156 19.54 6.48 33.68
C MET A 156 18.11 7.01 33.49
N LEU A 157 17.31 6.32 32.65
CA LEU A 157 15.92 6.63 32.42
C LEU A 157 15.06 6.12 33.60
N VAL A 158 14.09 6.91 34.01
CA VAL A 158 13.01 6.54 34.92
C VAL A 158 11.71 6.55 34.13
N TYR A 159 11.18 5.36 33.84
CA TYR A 159 9.96 5.18 33.07
C TYR A 159 8.74 5.13 34.00
N ASN A 160 7.80 6.04 33.82
CA ASN A 160 6.62 6.21 34.68
C ASN A 160 5.31 5.80 34.00
N GLY A 161 5.33 5.47 32.70
CA GLY A 161 4.16 4.99 31.97
C GLY A 161 3.23 6.09 31.43
N LYS A 162 2.23 5.66 30.67
CA LYS A 162 1.31 6.55 29.90
C LYS A 162 0.45 7.46 30.78
N THR A 163 0.19 7.06 32.00
CA THR A 163 -0.71 7.76 32.93
C THR A 163 0.04 8.60 33.97
N TRP A 164 1.35 8.79 33.73
CA TRP A 164 2.18 9.58 34.66
C TRP A 164 1.76 11.05 34.68
N MET A 165 1.60 11.57 35.91
CA MET A 165 1.49 13.01 36.11
C MET A 165 2.87 13.60 36.23
N LYS A 166 3.25 14.44 35.29
CA LYS A 166 4.51 15.16 35.34
C LYS A 166 4.48 16.19 36.50
N ASP A 167 5.06 15.84 37.62
CA ASP A 167 5.17 16.65 38.83
C ASP A 167 6.63 17.09 39.12
N VAL A 168 7.50 16.90 38.14
CA VAL A 168 8.92 17.26 38.19
C VAL A 168 9.32 18.08 36.98
N GLU A 169 10.40 18.83 37.12
CA GLU A 169 10.99 19.69 36.09
C GLU A 169 12.47 19.38 35.88
N VAL A 170 13.00 19.79 34.72
CA VAL A 170 14.45 19.74 34.48
C VAL A 170 15.18 20.60 35.51
N GLY A 171 16.19 20.04 36.15
CA GLY A 171 16.93 20.66 37.24
C GLY A 171 16.49 20.18 38.61
N ASP A 172 15.38 19.44 38.74
CA ASP A 172 15.01 18.84 40.01
C ASP A 172 16.01 17.73 40.39
N ILE A 173 16.46 17.75 41.63
CA ILE A 173 17.22 16.67 42.23
C ILE A 173 16.24 15.70 42.86
N VAL A 174 16.24 14.46 42.38
CA VAL A 174 15.32 13.44 42.87
C VAL A 174 16.06 12.24 43.43
N LYS A 175 15.52 11.69 44.53
CA LYS A 175 15.86 10.34 44.97
C LYS A 175 14.87 9.37 44.34
N VAL A 176 15.34 8.39 43.63
CA VAL A 176 14.54 7.36 42.95
C VAL A 176 14.74 6.02 43.64
N THR A 177 13.64 5.34 43.94
CA THR A 177 13.64 3.96 44.47
C THR A 177 12.75 3.10 43.59
N GLY A 178 13.27 2.02 43.06
CA GLY A 178 12.49 1.17 42.16
C GLY A 178 13.25 -0.01 41.59
N ASN A 179 12.52 -0.88 40.93
CA ASN A 179 13.12 -2.02 40.21
C ASN A 179 13.66 -1.55 38.85
N THR A 180 14.80 -2.09 38.49
CA THR A 180 15.41 -1.88 37.15
C THR A 180 15.04 -3.00 36.17
N SER A 181 15.17 -2.72 34.91
CA SER A 181 15.12 -3.70 33.82
C SER A 181 15.85 -3.15 32.59
N VAL A 182 16.29 -4.01 31.72
CA VAL A 182 16.79 -3.61 30.40
C VAL A 182 15.61 -3.49 29.45
N TYR A 183 15.48 -2.34 28.79
CA TYR A 183 14.53 -2.11 27.71
C TYR A 183 15.23 -1.38 26.57
N GLY A 184 15.06 -1.87 25.33
CA GLY A 184 15.72 -1.25 24.17
C GLY A 184 17.23 -1.12 24.36
N LYS A 185 17.89 -2.17 24.86
CA LYS A 185 19.34 -2.24 25.12
C LYS A 185 19.86 -1.26 26.20
N ALA A 186 18.98 -0.46 26.82
CA ALA A 186 19.33 0.46 27.90
C ALA A 186 18.73 0.00 29.24
N LYS A 187 19.52 0.07 30.32
CA LYS A 187 19.02 -0.18 31.66
C LYS A 187 18.27 1.03 32.19
N GLN A 188 17.09 0.80 32.74
CA GLN A 188 16.20 1.84 33.26
C GLN A 188 15.46 1.41 34.52
N PHE A 189 14.99 2.38 35.30
CA PHE A 189 13.94 2.14 36.27
C PHE A 189 12.61 1.95 35.57
N LYS A 190 11.87 0.89 35.91
CA LYS A 190 10.57 0.57 35.28
C LYS A 190 9.40 1.26 35.98
N GLU A 191 8.26 1.23 35.31
CA GLU A 191 6.99 1.70 35.86
C GLU A 191 6.71 1.11 37.23
N GLY A 192 6.27 1.97 38.16
CA GLY A 192 6.09 1.63 39.56
C GLY A 192 7.25 2.08 40.46
N SER A 193 8.31 2.66 39.92
CA SER A 193 9.35 3.32 40.69
C SER A 193 8.79 4.57 41.38
N VAL A 194 9.24 4.83 42.58
CA VAL A 194 8.86 6.06 43.34
C VAL A 194 10.04 7.03 43.36
N TYR A 195 9.76 8.30 43.40
CA TYR A 195 10.77 9.35 43.49
C TYR A 195 10.33 10.47 44.43
N GLU A 196 11.32 11.11 45.05
CA GLU A 196 11.14 12.22 45.98
C GLU A 196 12.03 13.37 45.51
N LYS A 197 11.45 14.57 45.34
CA LYS A 197 12.19 15.79 45.07
C LYS A 197 12.93 16.26 46.31
N VAL A 198 14.24 16.33 46.27
CA VAL A 198 15.09 16.67 47.40
C VAL A 198 15.82 18.01 47.21
N GLY A 199 15.77 18.60 46.05
CA GLY A 199 16.40 19.88 45.75
C GLY A 199 16.25 20.29 44.30
N THR A 200 16.93 21.33 43.91
CA THR A 200 17.02 21.81 42.51
C THR A 200 18.43 22.27 42.18
N GLU A 201 18.82 22.09 40.93
CA GLU A 201 20.12 22.50 40.38
C GLU A 201 19.94 22.97 38.96
N SER A 202 20.78 23.91 38.50
CA SER A 202 20.78 24.33 37.09
C SER A 202 21.47 23.29 36.23
N VAL A 203 20.84 22.89 35.13
CA VAL A 203 21.42 21.91 34.18
C VAL A 203 22.24 22.63 33.13
N ASP A 204 23.51 22.31 33.07
CA ASP A 204 24.39 22.64 31.94
C ASP A 204 24.51 21.40 31.04
N TYR A 205 23.94 21.48 29.84
CA TYR A 205 23.96 20.39 28.88
C TYR A 205 25.34 20.20 28.23
N GLY A 206 26.18 21.25 28.22
CA GLY A 206 27.43 21.24 27.48
C GLY A 206 27.20 21.20 25.96
N THR A 207 28.23 20.80 25.22
CA THR A 207 28.14 20.67 23.75
C THR A 207 27.67 19.23 23.40
N PRO A 208 26.59 19.06 22.61
CA PRO A 208 26.16 17.74 22.19
C PRO A 208 27.17 17.11 21.25
N THR A 209 27.34 15.79 21.30
CA THR A 209 28.13 15.04 20.32
C THR A 209 27.33 15.00 19.01
N GLU A 210 27.91 15.51 17.94
CA GLU A 210 27.32 15.40 16.60
C GLU A 210 27.51 13.96 16.10
N LEU A 211 26.42 13.34 15.65
CA LEU A 211 26.41 11.97 15.13
C LEU A 211 26.00 11.96 13.66
N TYR A 212 26.74 11.18 12.88
CA TYR A 212 26.49 10.92 11.46
C TYR A 212 25.97 9.50 11.26
N SER A 213 25.56 9.15 10.04
CA SER A 213 24.94 7.86 9.70
C SER A 213 25.65 6.63 10.29
N ALA A 214 26.97 6.54 10.12
CA ALA A 214 27.75 5.42 10.65
C ALA A 214 27.75 5.32 12.19
N ASP A 215 27.72 6.48 12.87
CA ASP A 215 27.65 6.52 14.34
C ASP A 215 26.27 6.06 14.83
N LEU A 216 25.21 6.48 14.12
CA LEU A 216 23.83 6.12 14.44
C LEU A 216 23.59 4.63 14.26
N ASP A 217 24.05 4.04 13.15
CA ASP A 217 23.97 2.61 12.89
C ASP A 217 24.80 1.79 13.90
N ALA A 218 25.98 2.32 14.30
CA ALA A 218 26.77 1.70 15.35
C ALA A 218 26.03 1.69 16.70
N TYR A 219 25.28 2.74 17.02
CA TYR A 219 24.42 2.78 18.20
C TYR A 219 23.33 1.72 18.13
N GLY A 220 22.64 1.61 16.98
CA GLY A 220 21.57 0.64 16.73
C GLY A 220 22.06 -0.80 16.89
N SER A 221 23.28 -1.10 16.43
CA SER A 221 23.88 -2.44 16.49
C SER A 221 24.57 -2.75 17.81
N SER A 222 24.74 -1.80 18.74
CA SER A 222 25.36 -2.03 20.04
C SER A 222 24.55 -3.01 20.89
N GLU A 223 25.22 -3.90 21.65
CA GLU A 223 24.54 -4.82 22.60
C GLU A 223 23.91 -4.06 23.79
N THR A 224 24.53 -2.96 24.21
CA THR A 224 24.04 -2.10 25.29
C THR A 224 24.13 -0.63 24.90
N ILE A 225 23.14 0.16 25.34
CA ILE A 225 23.10 1.61 25.12
C ILE A 225 23.13 2.33 26.45
N THR A 226 24.09 3.25 26.57
CA THR A 226 24.14 4.21 27.68
C THR A 226 23.64 5.56 27.13
N PRO A 227 22.73 6.26 27.84
CA PRO A 227 22.24 7.56 27.40
C PRO A 227 23.38 8.53 27.10
N LYS A 228 23.27 9.25 25.97
CA LYS A 228 24.29 10.23 25.52
C LYS A 228 23.59 11.44 24.92
N TYR A 229 24.12 12.63 25.27
CA TYR A 229 23.67 13.89 24.68
C TYR A 229 24.26 14.08 23.30
N VAL A 230 23.38 14.20 22.31
CA VAL A 230 23.74 14.19 20.90
C VAL A 230 23.06 15.31 20.12
N LYS A 231 23.67 15.68 19.00
CA LYS A 231 23.08 16.45 17.92
C LYS A 231 22.94 15.54 16.71
N VAL A 232 21.74 15.46 16.17
CA VAL A 232 21.41 14.71 14.95
C VAL A 232 20.62 15.57 13.98
N ILE A 233 20.79 15.32 12.68
CA ILE A 233 20.09 16.01 11.60
C ILE A 233 19.39 14.95 10.77
N GLY A 234 18.10 15.14 10.49
CA GLY A 234 17.33 14.18 9.70
C GLY A 234 15.96 14.71 9.32
N THR A 235 15.29 14.02 8.40
CA THR A 235 13.96 14.38 7.94
C THR A 235 12.91 13.77 8.88
N LEU A 236 12.10 14.66 9.48
CA LEU A 236 11.02 14.26 10.36
C LEU A 236 9.84 13.72 9.55
N SER A 237 9.27 12.61 9.98
CA SER A 237 8.03 12.07 9.46
C SER A 237 7.08 11.70 10.60
N ARG A 238 5.81 12.09 10.48
CA ARG A 238 4.79 11.77 11.46
C ARG A 238 3.95 10.58 10.98
N SER A 239 3.80 9.58 11.85
CA SER A 239 2.88 8.46 11.63
C SER A 239 1.99 8.32 12.87
N GLY A 240 0.77 8.82 12.81
CA GLY A 240 -0.16 8.87 13.94
C GLY A 240 0.41 9.68 15.11
N ASN A 241 0.72 9.02 16.23
CA ASN A 241 1.32 9.62 17.42
C ASN A 241 2.86 9.48 17.48
N TYR A 242 3.48 8.91 16.45
CA TYR A 242 4.92 8.67 16.39
C TYR A 242 5.59 9.73 15.50
N PHE A 243 6.75 10.20 15.95
CA PHE A 243 7.61 11.14 15.24
C PHE A 243 8.93 10.45 14.92
N ASN A 244 9.07 10.01 13.69
CA ASN A 244 10.25 9.29 13.21
C ASN A 244 11.18 10.26 12.47
N VAL A 245 12.47 10.01 12.52
CA VAL A 245 13.49 10.83 11.89
C VAL A 245 14.37 9.93 11.04
N SER A 246 14.27 10.08 9.72
CA SER A 246 15.16 9.39 8.80
C SER A 246 16.47 10.18 8.66
N PHE A 247 17.58 9.50 8.85
CA PHE A 247 18.92 10.07 8.75
C PHE A 247 19.51 9.72 7.40
N GLU A 248 20.09 10.70 6.72
CA GLU A 248 20.73 10.46 5.42
C GLU A 248 21.89 9.45 5.55
N GLY A 249 21.82 8.34 4.83
CA GLY A 249 22.82 7.28 4.80
C GLY A 249 22.87 6.40 6.05
N ALA A 250 21.89 6.43 6.96
CA ALA A 250 21.76 5.51 8.06
C ALA A 250 20.64 4.49 7.82
N SER A 251 20.83 3.25 8.26
CA SER A 251 19.79 2.22 8.20
C SER A 251 18.82 2.31 9.38
N ILE A 252 19.28 2.83 10.52
CA ILE A 252 18.43 3.01 11.70
C ILE A 252 17.60 4.29 11.60
N ILE A 253 16.36 4.21 12.06
CA ILE A 253 15.42 5.34 12.08
C ILE A 253 15.41 5.94 13.50
N GLY A 254 15.51 7.24 13.65
CA GLY A 254 15.30 7.93 14.92
C GLY A 254 13.81 7.93 15.28
N SER A 255 13.49 7.82 16.56
CA SER A 255 12.13 8.04 17.07
C SER A 255 12.18 9.04 18.21
N ILE A 256 11.54 10.21 18.05
CA ILE A 256 11.37 11.17 19.13
C ILE A 256 10.31 10.60 20.09
N THR A 257 10.77 10.15 21.25
CA THR A 257 9.92 9.39 22.18
C THR A 257 9.06 10.32 23.04
N TYR A 258 7.75 10.15 22.95
CA TYR A 258 6.76 10.79 23.81
C TYR A 258 6.96 12.30 24.01
N PRO A 259 7.08 13.11 22.95
CA PRO A 259 7.36 14.54 23.07
C PRO A 259 6.27 15.25 23.86
N LEU A 260 6.66 16.34 24.56
CA LEU A 260 5.71 17.14 25.36
C LEU A 260 4.88 18.06 24.49
N ASP A 261 5.45 18.57 23.39
CA ASP A 261 4.79 19.47 22.46
C ASP A 261 4.57 18.78 21.12
N LEU A 262 3.39 18.18 20.97
CA LEU A 262 3.01 17.45 19.76
C LEU A 262 2.64 18.37 18.58
N GLU A 263 2.08 19.56 18.88
CA GLU A 263 1.62 20.50 17.85
C GLU A 263 2.80 21.21 17.22
N ASP A 264 3.72 21.69 18.03
CA ASP A 264 4.93 22.38 17.56
C ASP A 264 5.81 21.43 16.73
N LEU A 265 6.04 20.22 17.22
CA LEU A 265 6.84 19.22 16.48
C LEU A 265 6.17 18.80 15.16
N SER A 266 4.84 18.73 15.13
CA SER A 266 4.07 18.39 13.91
C SER A 266 4.22 19.44 12.80
N ALA A 267 4.57 20.68 13.14
CA ALA A 267 4.81 21.74 12.15
C ALA A 267 6.06 21.46 11.26
N TYR A 268 6.93 20.56 11.69
CA TYR A 268 8.14 20.17 10.96
C TYR A 268 7.97 18.84 10.17
N ASP A 269 6.77 18.29 10.08
CA ASP A 269 6.52 17.07 9.32
C ASP A 269 6.95 17.22 7.86
N GLY A 270 7.76 16.28 7.37
CA GLY A 270 8.39 16.31 6.04
C GLY A 270 9.60 17.24 5.93
N GLN A 271 10.02 17.94 6.98
CA GLN A 271 11.16 18.85 6.96
C GLN A 271 12.40 18.21 7.57
N THR A 272 13.58 18.65 7.09
CA THR A 272 14.86 18.31 7.75
C THR A 272 15.06 19.21 8.97
N ILE A 273 15.27 18.58 10.12
CA ILE A 273 15.45 19.25 11.40
C ILE A 273 16.76 18.88 12.08
N GLU A 274 17.33 19.82 12.81
CA GLU A 274 18.40 19.57 13.78
C GLU A 274 17.76 19.30 15.14
N ILE A 275 18.13 18.20 15.76
CA ILE A 275 17.64 17.78 17.08
C ILE A 275 18.81 17.69 18.04
N ASN A 276 18.70 18.35 19.20
CA ASN A 276 19.54 18.12 20.33
C ASN A 276 18.76 17.34 21.38
N GLY A 277 19.27 16.20 21.83
CA GLY A 277 18.56 15.34 22.77
C GLY A 277 19.42 14.18 23.27
N TYR A 278 18.80 13.29 23.99
CA TYR A 278 19.48 12.10 24.53
C TYR A 278 19.02 10.84 23.80
N ILE A 279 19.98 10.06 23.29
CA ILE A 279 19.69 8.67 22.91
C ILE A 279 19.46 7.89 24.19
N THR A 280 18.33 7.20 24.30
CA THR A 280 17.92 6.50 25.53
C THR A 280 17.70 5.00 25.36
N GLY A 281 17.88 4.46 24.15
CA GLY A 281 17.74 3.04 23.83
C GLY A 281 17.19 2.82 22.43
N THR A 282 16.68 1.61 22.17
CA THR A 282 16.01 1.24 20.91
C THR A 282 14.58 0.78 21.15
N SER A 283 13.80 0.65 20.07
CA SER A 283 12.44 0.09 20.10
C SER A 283 12.13 -0.59 18.76
N GLY A 284 10.98 -1.29 18.67
CA GLY A 284 10.55 -1.98 17.46
C GLY A 284 11.55 -3.01 16.96
N SER A 285 11.99 -3.93 17.84
CA SER A 285 13.04 -4.91 17.54
C SER A 285 14.31 -4.27 16.95
N ASP A 286 14.75 -3.18 17.61
CA ASP A 286 15.95 -2.40 17.28
C ASP A 286 15.89 -1.56 15.99
N LYS A 287 14.74 -1.50 15.35
CA LYS A 287 14.53 -0.67 14.15
C LYS A 287 14.61 0.83 14.44
N TYR A 288 14.20 1.26 15.63
CA TYR A 288 14.12 2.66 16.00
C TYR A 288 15.10 3.01 17.12
N LEU A 289 15.85 4.09 16.93
CA LEU A 289 16.73 4.68 17.95
C LEU A 289 15.93 5.74 18.73
N ASN A 290 15.69 5.48 19.99
CA ASN A 290 14.88 6.34 20.86
C ASN A 290 15.61 7.63 21.23
N ILE A 291 15.03 8.78 20.90
CA ILE A 291 15.58 10.11 21.18
C ILE A 291 14.62 10.87 22.10
N MET A 292 15.09 11.25 23.28
CA MET A 292 14.41 12.20 24.15
C MET A 292 14.91 13.60 23.79
N SER A 293 14.11 14.35 23.04
CA SER A 293 14.49 15.68 22.53
C SER A 293 14.54 16.74 23.64
N ILE A 294 15.55 17.60 23.59
CA ILE A 294 15.67 18.82 24.42
C ILE A 294 15.26 20.04 23.60
N SER A 295 15.72 20.10 22.37
CA SER A 295 15.38 21.16 21.43
C SER A 295 15.45 20.64 20.00
N TYR A 296 14.70 21.27 19.13
CA TYR A 296 14.72 21.03 17.70
C TYR A 296 14.47 22.35 16.96
N LYS A 297 14.94 22.40 15.73
CA LYS A 297 14.74 23.54 14.82
C LYS A 297 14.87 23.08 13.39
N GLU A 298 14.32 23.85 12.46
CA GLU A 298 14.59 23.64 11.03
C GLU A 298 16.09 23.66 10.76
N TYR A 299 16.59 22.66 10.05
CA TYR A 299 17.97 22.63 9.60
C TYR A 299 18.08 23.37 8.26
N ILE A 300 18.73 24.49 8.27
CA ILE A 300 19.05 25.26 7.08
C ILE A 300 20.58 25.13 6.83
N GLU A 301 20.92 24.41 5.77
CA GLU A 301 22.32 24.33 5.33
C GLU A 301 22.79 25.72 4.88
N GLU A 302 23.86 26.23 5.43
CA GLU A 302 24.48 27.49 4.96
C GLU A 302 25.10 27.26 3.58
N VAL A 303 24.28 27.35 2.52
CA VAL A 303 24.75 27.22 1.14
C VAL A 303 25.16 28.61 0.60
N ASP A 304 26.30 28.66 -0.10
CA ASP A 304 26.64 29.83 -0.94
C ASP A 304 25.43 30.19 -1.81
N PRO A 305 24.85 31.40 -1.70
CA PRO A 305 23.59 31.73 -2.41
C PRO A 305 23.73 31.68 -3.94
N SER A 306 24.93 31.52 -4.49
CA SER A 306 25.18 31.27 -5.91
C SER A 306 25.02 29.79 -6.31
N ILE A 307 24.98 28.87 -5.34
CA ILE A 307 24.83 27.45 -5.56
C ILE A 307 23.34 27.09 -5.50
N SER A 308 22.83 26.48 -6.55
CA SER A 308 21.45 25.96 -6.63
C SER A 308 21.40 24.52 -6.14
N SER A 309 20.29 24.12 -5.49
CA SER A 309 20.04 22.72 -5.22
C SER A 309 19.80 21.93 -6.50
N ILE A 310 20.12 20.64 -6.51
CA ILE A 310 19.87 19.75 -7.67
C ILE A 310 18.37 19.69 -7.98
N SER A 311 17.49 19.59 -6.98
CA SER A 311 16.03 19.60 -7.19
C SER A 311 15.54 20.85 -7.94
N LYS A 312 16.12 22.01 -7.67
CA LYS A 312 15.80 23.24 -8.39
C LYS A 312 16.22 23.16 -9.86
N VAL A 313 17.36 22.56 -10.18
CA VAL A 313 17.82 22.34 -11.57
C VAL A 313 16.87 21.37 -12.27
N LEU A 314 16.49 20.28 -11.61
CA LEU A 314 15.59 19.25 -12.17
C LEU A 314 14.19 19.80 -12.46
N SER A 315 13.68 20.72 -11.64
CA SER A 315 12.36 21.34 -11.79
C SER A 315 12.31 22.55 -12.72
N SER A 316 13.46 22.98 -13.23
CA SER A 316 13.58 24.20 -14.04
C SER A 316 13.74 23.88 -15.53
N SER A 317 13.39 24.86 -16.39
CA SER A 317 13.79 24.77 -17.80
C SER A 317 15.32 24.83 -17.92
N SER A 318 15.85 24.36 -19.08
CA SER A 318 17.29 24.41 -19.33
C SER A 318 17.88 25.82 -19.05
N GLY A 319 19.00 25.87 -18.37
CA GLY A 319 19.65 27.11 -17.94
C GLY A 319 21.07 26.90 -17.44
N GLU A 320 21.75 28.00 -17.12
CA GLU A 320 23.07 27.94 -16.52
C GLU A 320 22.94 27.87 -15.00
N TYR A 321 23.55 26.85 -14.40
CA TYR A 321 23.46 26.56 -12.96
C TYR A 321 24.84 26.24 -12.38
N LYS A 322 24.95 26.48 -11.08
CA LYS A 322 26.06 26.03 -10.25
C LYS A 322 25.49 25.18 -9.14
N VAL A 323 25.92 23.92 -9.01
CA VAL A 323 25.48 22.98 -8.00
C VAL A 323 26.68 22.43 -7.23
N SER A 324 26.44 21.99 -5.99
CA SER A 324 27.43 21.27 -5.18
C SER A 324 26.91 19.89 -4.81
N GLY A 325 27.75 18.89 -4.79
CA GLY A 325 27.35 17.54 -4.41
C GLY A 325 28.52 16.58 -4.31
N THR A 326 28.18 15.34 -3.96
CA THR A 326 29.11 14.20 -3.89
C THR A 326 28.92 13.31 -5.11
N VAL A 327 29.99 12.84 -5.69
CA VAL A 327 29.96 11.87 -6.81
C VAL A 327 29.63 10.49 -6.25
N VAL A 328 28.53 9.90 -6.75
CA VAL A 328 28.04 8.61 -6.27
C VAL A 328 28.19 7.49 -7.31
N ALA A 329 28.40 7.82 -8.58
CA ALA A 329 28.71 6.83 -9.62
C ALA A 329 29.50 7.49 -10.75
N VAL A 330 30.33 6.71 -11.44
CA VAL A 330 31.17 7.14 -12.57
C VAL A 330 31.18 6.06 -13.64
N ASN A 331 31.12 6.45 -14.91
CA ASN A 331 31.42 5.58 -16.04
C ASN A 331 32.38 6.26 -17.01
N LYS A 332 32.74 5.64 -18.14
CA LYS A 332 33.74 6.18 -19.09
C LYS A 332 33.38 7.55 -19.70
N GLN A 333 32.14 8.01 -19.61
CA GLN A 333 31.67 9.23 -20.28
C GLN A 333 30.89 10.19 -19.41
N SER A 334 30.64 9.86 -18.14
CA SER A 334 29.81 10.67 -17.24
C SER A 334 30.03 10.31 -15.77
N PHE A 335 29.57 11.17 -14.90
CA PHE A 335 29.44 10.88 -13.48
C PHE A 335 28.11 11.38 -12.93
N LEU A 336 27.68 10.82 -11.82
CA LEU A 336 26.44 11.16 -11.14
C LEU A 336 26.75 11.94 -9.85
N LEU A 337 26.16 13.12 -9.73
CA LEU A 337 26.33 14.01 -8.59
C LEU A 337 25.06 13.96 -7.71
N LYS A 338 25.23 13.78 -6.39
CA LYS A 338 24.16 13.75 -5.38
C LYS A 338 24.34 14.91 -4.41
N ASP A 339 23.24 15.65 -4.12
CA ASP A 339 23.11 16.50 -2.95
C ASP A 339 21.97 16.01 -2.04
N SER A 340 21.61 16.75 -1.00
CA SER A 340 20.48 16.42 -0.10
C SER A 340 19.11 16.48 -0.80
N THR A 341 19.02 17.02 -2.01
CA THR A 341 17.76 17.28 -2.71
C THR A 341 17.55 16.43 -3.95
N GLY A 342 18.59 15.71 -4.44
CA GLY A 342 18.45 14.86 -5.62
C GLY A 342 19.76 14.42 -6.26
N LEU A 343 19.61 13.84 -7.45
CA LEU A 343 20.69 13.29 -8.27
C LEU A 343 20.66 13.94 -9.65
N ILE A 344 21.81 14.27 -10.21
CA ILE A 344 21.93 14.81 -11.57
C ILE A 344 23.12 14.21 -12.32
N LEU A 345 22.92 13.85 -13.58
CA LEU A 345 23.97 13.34 -14.44
C LEU A 345 24.82 14.52 -15.00
N VAL A 346 26.13 14.37 -14.96
CA VAL A 346 27.08 15.27 -15.63
C VAL A 346 27.73 14.51 -16.78
N TYR A 347 27.29 14.80 -18.01
CA TYR A 347 27.78 14.13 -19.20
C TYR A 347 29.06 14.81 -19.72
N ARG A 348 30.14 14.03 -19.93
CA ARG A 348 31.45 14.48 -20.33
C ARG A 348 31.83 14.10 -21.77
N GLY A 349 31.12 13.12 -22.34
CA GLY A 349 31.38 12.62 -23.70
C GLY A 349 32.56 11.67 -23.82
N SER A 350 32.75 11.13 -25.02
CA SER A 350 33.72 10.06 -25.29
C SER A 350 35.20 10.48 -25.28
N ALA A 351 35.47 11.79 -25.30
CA ALA A 351 36.82 12.35 -25.24
C ALA A 351 37.29 12.64 -23.79
N TRP A 352 36.41 12.46 -22.81
CA TRP A 352 36.75 12.71 -21.42
C TRP A 352 37.77 11.72 -20.89
N VAL A 353 38.81 12.21 -20.28
CA VAL A 353 39.73 11.43 -19.48
C VAL A 353 39.27 11.49 -18.05
N GLN A 354 38.94 10.35 -17.46
CA GLN A 354 38.41 10.29 -16.10
C GLN A 354 39.43 10.89 -15.11
N ASP A 355 39.01 11.93 -14.41
CA ASP A 355 39.71 12.60 -13.31
C ASP A 355 38.80 12.84 -12.09
N VAL A 356 37.62 12.21 -12.10
CA VAL A 356 36.59 12.24 -11.04
C VAL A 356 36.34 10.82 -10.56
N PHE A 357 36.23 10.68 -9.24
CA PHE A 357 36.06 9.38 -8.58
C PHE A 357 34.87 9.43 -7.61
N VAL A 358 34.29 8.26 -7.33
CA VAL A 358 33.22 8.12 -6.31
C VAL A 358 33.77 8.63 -4.97
N GLY A 359 32.98 9.50 -4.33
CA GLY A 359 33.35 10.16 -3.09
C GLY A 359 33.91 11.58 -3.25
N ASP A 360 34.25 12.01 -4.47
CA ASP A 360 34.64 13.39 -4.71
C ASP A 360 33.52 14.36 -4.43
N LYS A 361 33.75 15.37 -3.62
CA LYS A 361 32.85 16.52 -3.45
C LYS A 361 33.17 17.58 -4.48
N LEU A 362 32.24 17.87 -5.35
CA LEU A 362 32.42 18.77 -6.49
C LEU A 362 31.48 19.97 -6.44
N ILE A 363 31.95 21.10 -6.94
CA ILE A 363 31.09 22.18 -7.42
C ILE A 363 31.09 22.10 -8.94
N VAL A 364 29.92 21.89 -9.54
CA VAL A 364 29.70 21.81 -10.99
C VAL A 364 29.02 23.07 -11.48
N SER A 365 29.52 23.67 -12.55
CA SER A 365 28.93 24.86 -13.21
C SER A 365 28.77 24.59 -14.69
N GLY A 366 27.56 24.85 -15.21
CA GLY A 366 27.30 24.66 -16.65
C GLY A 366 25.85 24.79 -17.02
N VAL A 367 25.53 24.42 -18.26
CA VAL A 367 24.18 24.48 -18.80
C VAL A 367 23.52 23.10 -18.59
N SER A 368 22.36 23.12 -17.94
CA SER A 368 21.48 21.94 -17.88
C SER A 368 20.64 21.84 -19.15
N THR A 369 20.36 20.62 -19.57
CA THR A 369 19.47 20.31 -20.70
C THR A 369 18.70 19.03 -20.45
N THR A 370 17.53 18.90 -21.06
CA THR A 370 16.82 17.63 -21.09
C THR A 370 17.40 16.77 -22.22
N TYR A 371 17.87 15.58 -21.90
CA TYR A 371 18.31 14.58 -22.85
C TYR A 371 17.37 13.38 -22.73
N TYR A 372 16.59 13.14 -23.79
CA TYR A 372 15.42 12.28 -23.76
C TYR A 372 14.46 12.69 -22.62
N ASN A 373 14.17 11.82 -21.66
CA ASN A 373 13.31 12.12 -20.52
C ASN A 373 14.08 12.41 -19.21
N SER A 374 15.37 12.76 -19.28
CA SER A 374 16.20 13.03 -18.10
C SER A 374 16.91 14.38 -18.21
N VAL A 375 17.03 15.07 -17.07
CA VAL A 375 17.76 16.36 -16.99
C VAL A 375 19.23 16.08 -16.63
N GLN A 376 20.15 16.67 -17.37
CA GLN A 376 21.60 16.50 -17.19
C GLN A 376 22.38 17.78 -17.50
N PHE A 377 23.62 17.87 -17.01
CA PHE A 377 24.59 18.83 -17.49
C PHE A 377 25.23 18.42 -18.82
N THR A 378 25.50 19.37 -19.69
CA THR A 378 26.14 19.14 -21.00
C THR A 378 27.67 18.98 -20.87
N THR A 379 28.32 18.54 -21.96
CA THR A 379 29.77 18.32 -22.03
C THR A 379 30.59 19.55 -21.67
N ASP A 380 30.02 20.75 -21.80
CA ASP A 380 30.71 22.01 -21.53
C ASP A 380 30.73 22.41 -20.05
N ALA A 381 30.05 21.64 -19.19
CA ALA A 381 30.06 21.88 -17.76
C ALA A 381 31.49 21.76 -17.20
N THR A 382 31.85 22.67 -16.31
CA THR A 382 33.12 22.71 -15.57
C THR A 382 32.87 22.22 -14.14
N TYR A 383 33.91 21.67 -13.51
CA TYR A 383 33.81 21.27 -12.11
C TYR A 383 35.11 21.54 -11.35
N GLU A 384 34.96 21.76 -10.06
CA GLU A 384 36.03 21.98 -9.11
C GLU A 384 35.90 21.01 -7.96
N LYS A 385 36.95 20.27 -7.63
CA LYS A 385 37.00 19.38 -6.46
C LYS A 385 37.20 20.19 -5.20
N VAL A 386 36.28 20.13 -4.28
CA VAL A 386 36.27 20.88 -3.01
C VAL A 386 36.50 20.00 -1.79
N GLY A 387 36.50 18.68 -1.96
CA GLY A 387 36.74 17.71 -0.90
C GLY A 387 36.53 16.27 -1.35
N GLU A 388 36.55 15.38 -0.37
CA GLU A 388 36.29 13.93 -0.54
C GLU A 388 35.48 13.43 0.65
N THR A 389 34.73 12.34 0.44
CA THR A 389 33.99 11.61 1.48
C THR A 389 33.89 10.13 1.09
N VAL A 390 33.67 9.26 2.05
CA VAL A 390 33.32 7.87 1.76
C VAL A 390 31.83 7.82 1.42
N VAL A 391 31.50 7.22 0.27
CA VAL A 391 30.11 7.02 -0.12
C VAL A 391 29.64 5.69 0.49
N SER A 392 28.60 5.78 1.31
CA SER A 392 27.80 4.62 1.71
C SER A 392 26.59 4.58 0.79
N TYR A 393 26.40 3.48 0.11
CA TYR A 393 25.21 3.29 -0.72
C TYR A 393 24.05 2.83 0.16
N ASP A 394 22.88 3.42 -0.07
CA ASP A 394 21.62 2.88 0.43
C ASP A 394 21.39 1.47 -0.14
N ASN A 395 20.50 0.68 0.44
CA ASN A 395 20.10 -0.57 -0.20
C ASN A 395 19.46 -0.24 -1.55
N PRO A 396 19.91 -0.86 -2.67
CA PRO A 396 19.32 -0.62 -3.96
C PRO A 396 17.86 -1.13 -3.97
N ILE A 397 16.98 -0.39 -4.62
CA ILE A 397 15.60 -0.83 -4.82
C ILE A 397 15.64 -1.97 -5.86
N SER A 398 15.30 -3.20 -5.47
CA SER A 398 15.11 -4.27 -6.43
C SER A 398 13.89 -3.95 -7.29
N MET A 399 14.07 -3.95 -8.62
CA MET A 399 13.01 -3.64 -9.56
C MET A 399 12.86 -4.74 -10.59
N ASN A 400 11.63 -5.19 -10.78
CA ASN A 400 11.24 -6.04 -11.89
C ASN A 400 10.99 -5.23 -13.17
N TYR A 401 10.70 -5.91 -14.27
CA TYR A 401 10.44 -5.29 -15.58
C TYR A 401 9.34 -4.19 -15.52
N TYR A 402 8.23 -4.43 -14.83
CA TYR A 402 7.10 -3.50 -14.82
C TYR A 402 7.36 -2.27 -13.97
N GLU A 403 8.06 -2.43 -12.84
CA GLU A 403 8.49 -1.30 -12.02
C GLU A 403 9.45 -0.39 -12.78
N LEU A 404 10.37 -1.01 -13.56
CA LEU A 404 11.25 -0.27 -14.47
C LEU A 404 10.47 0.44 -15.58
N LEU A 405 9.43 -0.18 -16.12
CA LEU A 405 8.55 0.41 -17.14
C LEU A 405 7.82 1.63 -16.58
N ILE A 406 7.26 1.54 -15.38
CA ILE A 406 6.55 2.65 -14.70
C ILE A 406 7.50 3.85 -14.49
N VAL A 407 8.72 3.60 -14.03
CA VAL A 407 9.72 4.66 -13.81
C VAL A 407 10.16 5.25 -15.15
N ALA A 408 10.40 4.39 -16.16
CA ALA A 408 10.84 4.80 -17.48
C ALA A 408 9.80 5.68 -18.23
N MET A 409 8.52 5.51 -17.93
CA MET A 409 7.43 6.29 -18.55
C MET A 409 7.25 7.69 -17.91
N GLN A 410 7.92 8.00 -16.80
CA GLN A 410 7.85 9.33 -16.18
C GLN A 410 8.59 10.38 -17.02
N ASP A 411 8.10 11.61 -17.04
CA ASP A 411 8.73 12.74 -17.73
C ASP A 411 8.68 14.00 -16.82
N PRO A 412 9.81 14.42 -16.25
CA PRO A 412 11.15 13.81 -16.35
C PRO A 412 11.27 12.49 -15.55
N MET A 413 12.08 11.57 -16.08
CA MET A 413 12.39 10.32 -15.40
C MET A 413 13.31 10.57 -14.20
N PRO A 414 12.98 10.05 -12.99
CA PRO A 414 13.87 10.17 -11.84
C PRO A 414 15.10 9.28 -11.98
N ILE A 415 16.23 9.75 -11.48
CA ILE A 415 17.43 8.94 -11.34
C ILE A 415 17.29 8.15 -10.03
N MET A 416 17.37 6.81 -10.10
CA MET A 416 17.15 5.93 -8.95
C MET A 416 18.24 4.89 -8.82
N PHE A 417 18.61 4.54 -7.60
CA PHE A 417 19.55 3.46 -7.30
C PHE A 417 18.80 2.14 -7.18
N VAL A 418 19.08 1.23 -8.13
CA VAL A 418 18.30 0.01 -8.31
C VAL A 418 19.17 -1.24 -8.39
N LYS A 419 18.59 -2.38 -8.06
CA LYS A 419 19.06 -3.73 -8.40
C LYS A 419 18.11 -4.29 -9.46
N VAL A 420 18.65 -4.72 -10.59
CA VAL A 420 17.91 -5.33 -11.70
C VAL A 420 18.54 -6.64 -12.11
N GLU A 421 17.72 -7.59 -12.54
CA GLU A 421 18.17 -8.90 -12.99
C GLU A 421 17.67 -9.17 -14.40
N GLY A 422 18.50 -9.86 -15.19
CA GLY A 422 18.14 -10.23 -16.55
C GLY A 422 19.27 -10.95 -17.27
N THR A 423 19.01 -11.34 -18.52
CA THR A 423 20.05 -12.00 -19.36
C THR A 423 20.93 -10.95 -20.00
N LEU A 424 22.23 -10.99 -19.70
CA LEU A 424 23.22 -10.11 -20.35
C LEU A 424 23.38 -10.48 -21.81
N THR A 425 23.17 -9.52 -22.69
CA THR A 425 23.37 -9.66 -24.13
C THR A 425 24.37 -8.63 -24.64
N ARG A 426 25.16 -8.97 -25.66
CA ARG A 426 26.09 -8.04 -26.27
C ARG A 426 25.68 -7.71 -27.70
N SER A 427 25.54 -6.42 -28.02
CA SER A 427 25.29 -5.93 -29.37
C SER A 427 26.37 -4.92 -29.79
N GLY A 428 27.38 -5.37 -30.46
CA GLY A 428 28.55 -4.57 -30.83
C GLY A 428 29.33 -4.12 -29.59
N ALA A 429 29.35 -2.82 -29.32
CA ALA A 429 29.99 -2.22 -28.12
C ALA A 429 29.06 -2.05 -26.95
N TYR A 430 27.78 -2.45 -27.03
CA TYR A 430 26.77 -2.25 -26.00
C TYR A 430 26.50 -3.55 -25.23
N TYR A 431 26.41 -3.41 -23.92
CA TYR A 431 26.04 -4.47 -22.98
C TYR A 431 24.61 -4.20 -22.51
N ASN A 432 23.70 -5.10 -22.89
CA ASN A 432 22.28 -4.95 -22.62
C ASN A 432 21.80 -6.05 -21.69
N ILE A 433 20.83 -5.72 -20.85
CA ILE A 433 20.14 -6.66 -19.96
C ILE A 433 18.75 -6.86 -20.54
N ASP A 434 18.45 -8.05 -20.95
CA ASP A 434 17.13 -8.46 -21.40
C ASP A 434 16.29 -8.83 -20.17
N PHE A 435 15.22 -8.09 -19.94
CA PHE A 435 14.27 -8.30 -18.86
C PHE A 435 13.06 -9.16 -19.30
N GLY A 436 13.04 -9.63 -20.55
CA GLY A 436 11.92 -10.39 -21.12
C GLY A 436 10.74 -9.54 -21.60
N GLY A 437 10.95 -8.25 -21.92
CA GLY A 437 9.90 -7.34 -22.38
C GLY A 437 10.40 -6.27 -23.37
N ASP A 438 9.57 -5.22 -23.59
CA ASP A 438 9.84 -4.18 -24.59
C ASP A 438 10.93 -3.17 -24.17
N ILE A 439 11.28 -3.12 -22.87
CA ILE A 439 12.38 -2.30 -22.34
C ILE A 439 13.60 -3.19 -22.11
N ILE A 440 14.74 -2.71 -22.56
CA ILE A 440 16.05 -3.36 -22.46
C ILE A 440 16.94 -2.49 -21.57
N GLY A 441 17.51 -3.05 -20.52
CA GLY A 441 18.58 -2.38 -19.77
C GLY A 441 19.80 -2.18 -20.64
N SER A 442 20.45 -1.03 -20.59
CA SER A 442 21.71 -0.79 -21.29
C SER A 442 22.76 -0.28 -20.30
N ILE A 443 23.77 -1.11 -20.00
CA ILE A 443 24.88 -0.72 -19.12
C ILE A 443 25.68 0.35 -19.85
N ALA A 444 25.62 1.57 -19.33
CA ALA A 444 26.14 2.75 -19.99
C ALA A 444 27.66 2.86 -19.78
N TYR A 445 28.43 2.64 -20.84
CA TYR A 445 29.89 2.88 -20.90
C TYR A 445 30.66 2.30 -19.69
N PRO A 446 30.54 0.96 -19.41
CA PRO A 446 31.17 0.36 -18.24
C PRO A 446 32.70 0.33 -18.35
N PHE A 447 33.39 0.24 -17.22
CA PHE A 447 34.82 -0.02 -17.18
C PHE A 447 35.14 -1.50 -17.35
N GLU A 448 34.27 -2.39 -16.91
CA GLU A 448 34.42 -3.86 -16.84
C GLU A 448 34.06 -4.57 -18.12
N GLU A 449 34.40 -4.02 -19.31
CA GLU A 449 33.98 -4.54 -20.62
C GLU A 449 34.41 -5.98 -20.86
N ASN A 450 35.59 -6.40 -20.42
CA ASN A 450 36.09 -7.74 -20.63
C ASN A 450 35.31 -8.76 -19.81
N GLU A 451 35.08 -8.46 -18.54
CA GLU A 451 34.34 -9.30 -17.61
C GLU A 451 32.88 -9.46 -18.06
N LEU A 452 32.21 -8.34 -18.42
CA LEU A 452 30.85 -8.39 -18.94
C LEU A 452 30.76 -9.16 -20.28
N THR A 453 31.84 -9.18 -21.09
CA THR A 453 31.88 -9.96 -22.34
C THR A 453 31.83 -11.47 -22.05
N ASP A 454 32.53 -11.90 -21.00
CA ASP A 454 32.59 -13.30 -20.59
C ASP A 454 31.25 -13.79 -19.97
N LEU A 455 30.41 -12.85 -19.55
CA LEU A 455 29.07 -13.10 -19.00
C LEU A 455 27.94 -13.00 -20.04
N SER A 456 28.27 -12.72 -21.30
CA SER A 456 27.26 -12.61 -22.37
C SER A 456 26.50 -13.93 -22.56
N GLY A 457 25.19 -13.87 -22.50
CA GLY A 457 24.28 -15.03 -22.55
C GLY A 457 23.92 -15.59 -21.17
N LYS A 458 24.51 -15.05 -20.09
CA LYS A 458 24.24 -15.48 -18.73
C LYS A 458 23.25 -14.55 -18.06
N ARG A 459 22.54 -15.06 -17.04
CA ARG A 459 21.71 -14.25 -16.14
C ARG A 459 22.62 -13.55 -15.14
N ILE A 460 22.45 -12.25 -14.98
CA ILE A 460 23.22 -11.43 -14.04
C ILE A 460 22.27 -10.53 -13.23
N SER A 461 22.74 -10.17 -12.04
CA SER A 461 22.20 -9.06 -11.27
C SER A 461 23.10 -7.84 -11.46
N VAL A 462 22.51 -6.68 -11.70
CA VAL A 462 23.23 -5.41 -11.83
C VAL A 462 22.69 -4.41 -10.83
N VAL A 463 23.57 -3.85 -10.01
CA VAL A 463 23.28 -2.73 -9.13
C VAL A 463 23.83 -1.44 -9.75
N GLY A 464 23.03 -0.39 -9.77
CA GLY A 464 23.43 0.87 -10.35
C GLY A 464 22.32 1.90 -10.39
N TYR A 465 22.58 3.00 -11.08
CA TYR A 465 21.60 4.09 -11.25
C TYR A 465 20.97 4.03 -12.63
N ILE A 466 19.64 3.96 -12.70
CA ILE A 466 18.91 4.23 -13.94
C ILE A 466 18.94 5.73 -14.19
N THR A 467 19.30 6.15 -15.40
CA THR A 467 19.60 7.57 -15.67
C THR A 467 18.79 8.21 -16.80
N SER A 468 18.33 7.43 -17.78
CA SER A 468 17.51 7.92 -18.90
C SER A 468 16.90 6.76 -19.69
N LEU A 469 15.80 7.02 -20.40
CA LEU A 469 15.22 6.09 -21.37
C LEU A 469 15.42 6.64 -22.80
N ARG A 470 16.08 5.86 -23.65
CA ARG A 470 16.24 6.18 -25.07
C ARG A 470 15.53 5.14 -25.92
N SER A 471 14.39 5.49 -26.52
CA SER A 471 13.53 4.54 -27.21
C SER A 471 13.13 3.39 -26.28
N ALA A 472 13.66 2.18 -26.47
CA ALA A 472 13.45 1.04 -25.58
C ALA A 472 14.64 0.76 -24.64
N TYR A 473 15.70 1.57 -24.66
CA TYR A 473 16.92 1.30 -23.89
C TYR A 473 16.97 2.16 -22.63
N LEU A 474 16.87 1.51 -21.48
CA LEU A 474 17.01 2.11 -20.15
C LEU A 474 18.49 2.15 -19.79
N SER A 475 19.07 3.35 -19.73
CA SER A 475 20.49 3.54 -19.39
C SER A 475 20.75 3.26 -17.92
N ILE A 476 21.69 2.37 -17.62
CA ILE A 476 22.10 1.98 -16.26
C ILE A 476 23.57 2.34 -16.08
N MET A 477 23.85 3.23 -15.14
CA MET A 477 25.22 3.48 -14.66
C MET A 477 25.52 2.47 -13.55
N MET A 478 26.18 1.38 -13.93
CA MET A 478 26.47 0.26 -13.05
C MET A 478 27.47 0.63 -11.96
N THR A 479 27.22 0.18 -10.74
CA THR A 479 28.15 0.25 -9.59
C THR A 479 28.73 -1.10 -9.22
N SER A 480 27.95 -2.18 -9.41
CA SER A 480 28.38 -3.56 -9.22
C SER A 480 27.51 -4.52 -10.02
N TYR A 481 27.95 -5.76 -10.15
CA TYR A 481 27.17 -6.83 -10.76
C TYR A 481 27.50 -8.17 -10.09
N GLU A 482 26.63 -9.17 -10.29
CA GLU A 482 26.76 -10.51 -9.79
C GLU A 482 26.38 -11.51 -10.89
N ASP A 483 27.19 -12.56 -11.11
CA ASP A 483 26.87 -13.68 -11.98
C ASP A 483 25.87 -14.58 -11.25
N LEU A 484 24.64 -14.63 -11.73
CA LEU A 484 23.57 -15.47 -11.17
C LEU A 484 23.55 -16.88 -11.80
N THR A 485 24.54 -17.25 -12.60
CA THR A 485 24.71 -18.64 -13.05
C THR A 485 24.99 -19.51 -11.83
N GLU A 486 24.09 -20.43 -11.61
CA GLU A 486 23.95 -21.40 -10.53
C GLU A 486 25.22 -21.64 -9.68
N VAL A 487 25.14 -21.32 -8.40
CA VAL A 487 25.89 -22.05 -7.37
C VAL A 487 25.38 -23.49 -7.46
N ILE A 488 26.20 -24.40 -7.98
CA ILE A 488 25.93 -25.84 -7.89
C ILE A 488 25.88 -26.17 -6.40
N VAL A 489 24.64 -26.24 -5.87
CA VAL A 489 24.40 -26.81 -4.54
C VAL A 489 24.72 -28.29 -4.67
N PRO A 490 25.60 -28.88 -3.84
CA PRO A 490 25.95 -30.28 -3.98
C PRO A 490 24.71 -31.14 -3.66
N ASP A 491 24.27 -31.88 -4.67
CA ASP A 491 23.56 -33.17 -4.56
C ASP A 491 22.48 -33.25 -3.44
N LYS A 492 21.48 -32.36 -3.49
CA LYS A 492 20.18 -32.59 -2.87
C LYS A 492 19.25 -33.13 -3.94
N ASP A 493 18.58 -34.22 -3.66
CA ASP A 493 17.48 -34.68 -4.52
C ASP A 493 16.37 -33.63 -4.45
N THR A 494 16.13 -32.92 -5.53
CA THR A 494 15.08 -31.88 -5.64
C THR A 494 14.13 -32.23 -6.80
N PHE A 495 12.92 -31.74 -6.75
CA PHE A 495 11.97 -31.75 -7.86
C PHE A 495 11.37 -30.36 -8.08
N ASP A 496 10.83 -30.12 -9.26
CA ASP A 496 10.20 -28.84 -9.62
C ASP A 496 8.68 -28.94 -9.49
N LEU A 497 8.09 -28.16 -8.59
CA LEU A 497 6.65 -27.97 -8.52
C LEU A 497 6.25 -26.77 -9.40
N HIS A 498 5.39 -27.01 -10.39
CA HIS A 498 4.89 -25.98 -11.31
C HIS A 498 3.55 -25.43 -10.80
N VAL A 499 3.54 -24.22 -10.28
CA VAL A 499 2.32 -23.49 -9.89
C VAL A 499 1.90 -22.60 -11.05
N LEU A 500 0.88 -23.04 -11.79
CA LEU A 500 0.31 -22.33 -12.93
C LEU A 500 -0.83 -21.42 -12.47
N GLU A 501 -0.91 -20.25 -13.05
CA GLU A 501 -1.87 -19.22 -12.72
C GLU A 501 -2.59 -18.73 -13.97
N VAL A 502 -3.93 -18.59 -13.87
CA VAL A 502 -4.80 -18.00 -14.90
C VAL A 502 -5.70 -16.97 -14.23
N ASN A 503 -5.73 -15.74 -14.73
CA ASN A 503 -6.48 -14.62 -14.18
C ASN A 503 -7.24 -13.83 -15.26
N ASP A 504 -8.29 -13.10 -14.86
CA ASP A 504 -8.96 -12.07 -15.65
C ASP A 504 -9.33 -12.52 -17.08
N ILE A 505 -9.89 -13.73 -17.19
CA ILE A 505 -10.30 -14.29 -18.49
C ILE A 505 -11.56 -13.58 -19.02
N HIS A 506 -12.45 -13.10 -18.13
CA HIS A 506 -13.64 -12.37 -18.52
C HIS A 506 -14.50 -13.07 -19.56
N GLY A 507 -14.63 -14.40 -19.46
CA GLY A 507 -15.43 -15.21 -20.36
C GLY A 507 -14.90 -15.33 -21.80
N TYR A 508 -13.67 -14.87 -22.07
CA TYR A 508 -13.04 -14.97 -23.40
C TYR A 508 -12.60 -16.40 -23.68
N CYS A 509 -13.57 -17.27 -23.91
CA CYS A 509 -13.31 -18.69 -24.14
C CYS A 509 -12.97 -18.99 -25.62
N GLU A 510 -13.46 -18.19 -26.57
CA GLU A 510 -13.21 -18.39 -28.00
C GLU A 510 -11.94 -17.67 -28.46
N GLN A 511 -11.27 -18.25 -29.44
CA GLN A 511 -10.20 -17.54 -30.16
C GLN A 511 -10.84 -16.57 -31.16
N ASP A 512 -10.47 -15.29 -31.09
CA ASP A 512 -10.83 -14.29 -32.10
C ASP A 512 -9.60 -13.46 -32.52
N GLU A 513 -9.72 -12.79 -33.69
CA GLU A 513 -8.58 -12.06 -34.30
C GLU A 513 -8.11 -10.86 -33.47
N TYR A 514 -8.95 -10.33 -32.55
CA TYR A 514 -8.73 -9.02 -31.95
C TYR A 514 -8.66 -9.03 -30.42
N ASN A 515 -9.38 -9.94 -29.76
CA ASN A 515 -9.65 -9.81 -28.33
C ASN A 515 -9.27 -11.03 -27.49
N SER A 516 -9.12 -12.21 -28.08
CA SER A 516 -8.90 -13.44 -27.32
C SER A 516 -8.02 -14.45 -28.06
N ASN A 517 -7.10 -15.03 -27.32
CA ASN A 517 -6.26 -16.12 -27.84
C ASN A 517 -6.90 -17.51 -27.68
N GLY A 518 -8.07 -17.57 -27.01
CA GLY A 518 -8.84 -18.80 -26.79
C GLY A 518 -8.33 -19.62 -25.62
N ILE A 519 -9.25 -19.97 -24.69
CA ILE A 519 -8.88 -20.75 -23.50
C ILE A 519 -8.49 -22.20 -23.84
N SER A 520 -9.01 -22.77 -24.95
CA SER A 520 -8.60 -24.10 -25.43
C SER A 520 -7.15 -24.15 -25.95
N ASN A 521 -6.65 -23.02 -26.49
CA ASN A 521 -5.24 -22.90 -26.86
C ASN A 521 -4.35 -22.81 -25.61
N MET A 522 -4.80 -22.09 -24.60
CA MET A 522 -4.14 -22.04 -23.28
C MET A 522 -4.11 -23.44 -22.65
N ALA A 523 -5.23 -24.15 -22.65
CA ALA A 523 -5.35 -25.51 -22.15
C ALA A 523 -4.36 -26.48 -22.84
N TYR A 524 -4.18 -26.33 -24.15
CA TYR A 524 -3.19 -27.10 -24.90
C TYR A 524 -1.75 -26.86 -24.37
N MET A 525 -1.39 -25.61 -24.09
CA MET A 525 -0.07 -25.29 -23.56
C MET A 525 0.11 -25.81 -22.13
N ILE A 526 -0.90 -25.64 -21.27
CA ILE A 526 -0.91 -26.18 -19.89
C ILE A 526 -0.75 -27.71 -19.91
N ASN A 527 -1.47 -28.39 -20.80
CA ASN A 527 -1.34 -29.84 -20.98
C ASN A 527 0.04 -30.24 -21.54
N GLY A 528 0.69 -29.34 -22.28
CA GLY A 528 2.09 -29.51 -22.71
C GLY A 528 3.02 -29.57 -21.49
N ILE A 529 2.88 -28.63 -20.54
CA ILE A 529 3.66 -28.62 -19.29
C ILE A 529 3.38 -29.89 -18.48
N ARG A 530 2.11 -30.29 -18.33
CA ARG A 530 1.73 -31.53 -17.64
C ARG A 530 2.27 -32.81 -18.30
N ASN A 531 2.49 -32.81 -19.62
CA ASN A 531 3.04 -33.95 -20.34
C ASN A 531 4.58 -34.02 -20.25
N GLU A 532 5.24 -32.91 -20.06
CA GLU A 532 6.68 -32.80 -19.83
C GLU A 532 7.08 -33.11 -18.40
N ASN A 533 6.16 -32.86 -17.45
CA ASN A 533 6.33 -33.05 -16.02
C ASN A 533 5.27 -34.06 -15.51
N PRO A 534 5.54 -34.83 -14.46
CA PRO A 534 4.51 -35.65 -13.83
C PRO A 534 3.28 -34.80 -13.45
N LEU A 535 2.07 -35.36 -13.58
CA LEU A 535 0.84 -34.65 -13.21
C LEU A 535 0.85 -34.18 -11.75
N ASP A 536 1.57 -34.93 -10.91
CA ASP A 536 1.70 -34.64 -9.48
C ASP A 536 2.61 -33.44 -9.17
N ASP A 537 3.31 -32.91 -10.21
CA ASP A 537 4.19 -31.74 -10.05
C ASP A 537 3.55 -30.43 -10.58
N VAL A 538 2.26 -30.45 -10.98
CA VAL A 538 1.59 -29.28 -11.58
C VAL A 538 0.32 -28.94 -10.81
N VAL A 539 0.20 -27.68 -10.38
CA VAL A 539 -0.99 -27.07 -9.76
C VAL A 539 -1.50 -25.96 -10.67
N LEU A 540 -2.84 -25.87 -10.88
CA LEU A 540 -3.47 -24.84 -11.71
C LEU A 540 -4.49 -24.05 -10.88
N ILE A 541 -4.25 -22.75 -10.74
CA ILE A 541 -5.01 -21.83 -9.89
C ILE A 541 -5.68 -20.74 -10.73
N GLY A 542 -6.98 -20.49 -10.51
CA GLY A 542 -7.68 -19.35 -11.06
C GLY A 542 -7.59 -18.16 -10.10
N ALA A 543 -7.08 -17.03 -10.55
CA ALA A 543 -6.88 -15.86 -9.70
C ALA A 543 -7.98 -14.78 -9.82
N GLY A 544 -9.22 -15.20 -10.08
CA GLY A 544 -10.43 -14.35 -10.12
C GLY A 544 -10.73 -13.72 -11.47
N ASP A 545 -11.91 -13.10 -11.57
CA ASP A 545 -12.46 -12.45 -12.78
C ASP A 545 -12.51 -13.40 -14.00
N MET A 546 -12.99 -14.61 -13.76
CA MET A 546 -13.00 -15.65 -14.79
C MET A 546 -14.22 -15.57 -15.68
N PHE A 547 -15.38 -15.08 -15.20
CA PHE A 547 -16.67 -15.36 -15.80
C PHE A 547 -17.27 -14.22 -16.62
N GLN A 548 -17.39 -13.02 -16.07
CA GLN A 548 -18.11 -11.90 -16.67
C GLN A 548 -17.33 -11.26 -17.82
N GLY A 549 -17.96 -11.08 -18.99
CA GLY A 549 -17.38 -10.33 -20.12
C GLY A 549 -18.02 -10.67 -21.47
N THR A 550 -17.71 -11.82 -22.08
CA THR A 550 -18.26 -12.18 -23.40
C THR A 550 -19.74 -12.59 -23.35
N ALA A 551 -20.43 -12.54 -24.50
CA ALA A 551 -21.85 -12.88 -24.59
C ALA A 551 -22.14 -14.29 -24.10
N ILE A 552 -21.39 -15.29 -24.58
CA ILE A 552 -21.63 -16.69 -24.20
C ILE A 552 -21.48 -16.92 -22.68
N SER A 553 -20.52 -16.26 -22.05
CA SER A 553 -20.33 -16.37 -20.60
C SER A 553 -21.44 -15.63 -19.85
N ASN A 554 -21.82 -14.43 -20.27
CA ASN A 554 -22.88 -13.64 -19.63
C ASN A 554 -24.26 -14.30 -19.72
N ILE A 555 -24.67 -14.78 -20.89
CA ILE A 555 -26.01 -15.41 -21.06
C ILE A 555 -26.09 -16.76 -20.33
N THR A 556 -24.97 -17.40 -20.04
CA THR A 556 -24.91 -18.65 -19.26
C THR A 556 -24.51 -18.41 -17.81
N TYR A 557 -24.39 -17.15 -17.37
CA TYR A 557 -23.96 -16.76 -16.03
C TYR A 557 -22.64 -17.44 -15.59
N GLY A 558 -21.69 -17.62 -16.53
CA GLY A 558 -20.40 -18.24 -16.25
C GLY A 558 -20.36 -19.77 -16.38
N LEU A 559 -21.47 -20.46 -16.60
CA LEU A 559 -21.49 -21.93 -16.69
C LEU A 559 -20.56 -22.47 -17.81
N THR A 560 -20.47 -21.76 -18.94
CA THR A 560 -19.55 -22.11 -20.01
C THR A 560 -18.11 -22.13 -19.52
N MET A 561 -17.71 -21.14 -18.74
CA MET A 561 -16.38 -21.04 -18.14
C MET A 561 -16.14 -22.13 -17.08
N ILE A 562 -17.11 -22.39 -16.20
CA ILE A 562 -17.03 -23.49 -15.22
C ILE A 562 -16.75 -24.81 -15.92
N ASN A 563 -17.48 -25.11 -16.99
CA ASN A 563 -17.31 -26.36 -17.75
C ASN A 563 -15.91 -26.41 -18.44
N ALA A 564 -15.45 -25.31 -19.00
CA ALA A 564 -14.10 -25.21 -19.58
C ALA A 564 -13.01 -25.38 -18.52
N MET A 565 -13.12 -24.72 -17.36
CA MET A 565 -12.19 -24.86 -16.26
C MET A 565 -12.17 -26.29 -15.67
N ASN A 566 -13.33 -26.98 -15.63
CA ASN A 566 -13.41 -28.40 -15.28
C ASN A 566 -12.62 -29.28 -16.28
N ALA A 567 -12.76 -29.02 -17.57
CA ALA A 567 -12.01 -29.72 -18.62
C ALA A 567 -10.50 -29.46 -18.51
N MET A 568 -10.13 -28.24 -18.17
CA MET A 568 -8.73 -27.82 -17.92
C MET A 568 -8.17 -28.36 -16.61
N LYS A 569 -9.01 -28.92 -15.72
CA LYS A 569 -8.63 -29.46 -14.41
C LYS A 569 -7.98 -28.42 -13.50
N PHE A 570 -8.70 -27.32 -13.24
CA PHE A 570 -8.32 -26.38 -12.20
C PHE A 570 -8.32 -27.04 -10.82
N ASP A 571 -7.37 -26.71 -9.98
CA ASP A 571 -7.28 -27.20 -8.60
C ASP A 571 -8.06 -26.32 -7.62
N CYS A 572 -8.12 -25.01 -7.87
CA CYS A 572 -8.95 -24.06 -7.14
C CYS A 572 -9.10 -22.74 -7.93
N MET A 573 -9.99 -21.88 -7.46
CA MET A 573 -10.18 -20.54 -7.97
C MET A 573 -10.41 -19.59 -6.80
N VAL A 574 -9.98 -18.33 -6.93
CA VAL A 574 -10.21 -17.25 -5.96
C VAL A 574 -11.31 -16.31 -6.47
N VAL A 575 -12.09 -15.74 -5.56
CA VAL A 575 -13.11 -14.74 -5.91
C VAL A 575 -12.44 -13.45 -6.41
N GLY A 576 -12.88 -12.96 -7.59
CA GLY A 576 -12.56 -11.61 -8.08
C GLY A 576 -13.74 -10.64 -7.94
N ASN A 577 -13.56 -9.39 -8.36
CA ASN A 577 -14.61 -8.38 -8.25
C ASN A 577 -15.75 -8.61 -9.27
N HIS A 578 -15.46 -9.16 -10.43
CA HIS A 578 -16.48 -9.45 -11.45
C HIS A 578 -17.30 -10.72 -11.19
N GLU A 579 -16.96 -11.53 -10.21
CA GLU A 579 -17.82 -12.59 -9.71
C GLU A 579 -19.07 -12.03 -9.02
N PHE A 580 -19.10 -10.75 -8.66
CA PHE A 580 -20.25 -10.05 -8.10
C PHE A 580 -21.21 -9.45 -9.14
N ASP A 581 -20.86 -9.38 -10.42
CA ASP A 581 -21.60 -8.58 -11.41
C ASP A 581 -23.08 -9.03 -11.60
N TRP A 582 -23.36 -10.31 -11.38
CA TRP A 582 -24.73 -10.85 -11.42
C TRP A 582 -25.34 -11.13 -10.04
N GLY A 583 -24.66 -10.65 -8.97
CA GLY A 583 -24.83 -11.10 -7.61
C GLY A 583 -24.04 -12.39 -7.36
N ILE A 584 -23.23 -12.38 -6.30
CA ILE A 584 -22.30 -13.47 -6.00
C ILE A 584 -23.01 -14.84 -5.87
N GLU A 585 -24.28 -14.85 -5.48
CA GLU A 585 -25.08 -16.08 -5.34
C GLU A 585 -25.20 -16.86 -6.65
N LYS A 586 -25.15 -16.20 -7.81
CA LYS A 586 -25.16 -16.89 -9.11
C LYS A 586 -23.91 -17.74 -9.31
N VAL A 587 -22.77 -17.22 -8.88
CA VAL A 587 -21.50 -17.94 -8.93
C VAL A 587 -21.45 -19.04 -7.86
N LEU A 588 -21.92 -18.74 -6.64
CA LEU A 588 -21.91 -19.70 -5.52
C LEU A 588 -22.73 -20.96 -5.83
N ASN A 589 -23.76 -20.89 -6.70
CA ASN A 589 -24.53 -22.06 -7.15
C ASN A 589 -23.68 -23.09 -7.90
N TYR A 590 -22.52 -22.74 -8.43
CA TYR A 590 -21.60 -23.69 -9.05
C TYR A 590 -20.67 -24.38 -8.05
N PHE A 591 -20.78 -24.06 -6.77
CA PHE A 591 -19.95 -24.56 -5.67
C PHE A 591 -20.80 -25.13 -4.53
N ASP A 592 -22.08 -25.44 -4.75
CA ASP A 592 -23.03 -25.88 -3.73
C ASP A 592 -23.24 -27.41 -3.68
N ASN A 593 -22.53 -28.14 -4.54
CA ASN A 593 -22.65 -29.58 -4.74
C ASN A 593 -24.02 -30.06 -5.34
N ASP A 594 -24.78 -29.13 -5.97
CA ASP A 594 -25.97 -29.47 -6.75
C ASP A 594 -25.63 -29.60 -8.25
N LEU A 595 -25.44 -30.83 -8.71
CA LEU A 595 -25.10 -31.11 -10.10
C LEU A 595 -26.19 -30.68 -11.11
N SER A 596 -27.40 -30.31 -10.65
CA SER A 596 -28.50 -29.93 -11.54
C SER A 596 -28.36 -28.54 -12.13
N ASN A 597 -27.63 -27.63 -11.51
CA ASN A 597 -27.39 -26.26 -11.94
C ASN A 597 -26.02 -26.02 -12.61
N GLY A 598 -25.21 -27.10 -12.72
CA GLY A 598 -23.80 -27.05 -13.09
C GLY A 598 -22.93 -27.01 -11.83
N GLU A 599 -21.74 -27.61 -11.89
CA GLU A 599 -20.89 -27.74 -10.71
C GLU A 599 -19.41 -27.64 -11.08
N ALA A 600 -18.65 -26.86 -10.32
CA ALA A 600 -17.20 -26.82 -10.39
C ALA A 600 -16.58 -28.08 -9.76
N ASN A 601 -15.59 -28.67 -10.38
CA ASN A 601 -14.85 -29.80 -9.81
C ASN A 601 -13.74 -29.38 -8.83
N PHE A 602 -13.63 -28.10 -8.57
CA PHE A 602 -12.62 -27.45 -7.75
C PHE A 602 -13.29 -26.48 -6.74
N PRO A 603 -12.66 -26.12 -5.62
CA PRO A 603 -13.18 -25.15 -4.66
C PRO A 603 -13.01 -23.70 -5.13
N LEU A 604 -13.92 -22.85 -4.66
CA LEU A 604 -13.81 -21.40 -4.67
C LEU A 604 -13.18 -20.93 -3.35
N LEU A 605 -12.17 -20.09 -3.42
CA LEU A 605 -11.47 -19.61 -2.23
C LEU A 605 -11.82 -18.14 -1.92
N ASN A 606 -12.09 -17.91 -0.63
CA ASN A 606 -12.45 -16.61 -0.09
C ASN A 606 -12.06 -16.53 1.39
N ALA A 607 -11.01 -15.77 1.71
CA ALA A 607 -10.53 -15.61 3.09
C ALA A 607 -11.02 -14.33 3.78
N ASN A 608 -11.66 -13.39 3.04
CA ASN A 608 -11.90 -12.05 3.58
C ASN A 608 -13.21 -11.38 3.19
N ILE A 609 -14.14 -12.09 2.56
CA ILE A 609 -15.48 -11.55 2.25
C ILE A 609 -16.47 -12.02 3.33
N TYR A 610 -17.07 -11.07 4.02
CA TYR A 610 -18.00 -11.33 5.13
C TYR A 610 -19.38 -10.76 4.87
N LYS A 611 -20.42 -11.43 5.38
CA LYS A 611 -21.80 -10.96 5.31
C LYS A 611 -22.04 -9.88 6.38
N HIS A 612 -22.60 -8.75 6.00
CA HIS A 612 -23.02 -7.71 6.97
C HIS A 612 -24.10 -8.20 7.95
N SER A 613 -24.91 -9.18 7.56
CA SER A 613 -26.06 -9.64 8.34
C SER A 613 -25.69 -10.28 9.69
N ASP A 614 -24.58 -11.01 9.75
CA ASP A 614 -24.17 -11.82 10.89
C ASP A 614 -22.64 -11.88 11.11
N ASN A 615 -21.89 -11.15 10.31
CA ASN A 615 -20.44 -11.08 10.39
C ASN A 615 -19.73 -12.43 10.15
N THR A 616 -20.37 -13.32 9.38
CA THR A 616 -19.79 -14.60 9.01
C THR A 616 -19.08 -14.53 7.67
N LEU A 617 -18.02 -15.31 7.50
CA LEU A 617 -17.34 -15.48 6.22
C LEU A 617 -18.34 -15.98 5.16
N LEU A 618 -18.22 -15.47 3.93
CA LEU A 618 -19.02 -15.93 2.80
C LEU A 618 -18.66 -17.38 2.46
N THR A 619 -19.56 -18.27 2.74
CA THR A 619 -19.46 -19.71 2.47
C THR A 619 -20.78 -20.24 1.95
N VAL A 620 -20.78 -21.49 1.46
CA VAL A 620 -21.98 -22.22 1.02
C VAL A 620 -22.15 -23.47 1.90
N ASP A 621 -23.36 -23.67 2.41
CA ASP A 621 -23.67 -24.82 3.26
C ASP A 621 -23.46 -26.15 2.52
N ASN A 622 -22.57 -26.99 3.04
CA ASN A 622 -22.13 -28.24 2.42
C ASN A 622 -21.48 -28.10 1.03
N GLY A 623 -21.11 -26.86 0.64
CA GLY A 623 -20.49 -26.54 -0.64
C GLY A 623 -18.97 -26.56 -0.58
N LYS A 624 -18.36 -25.96 -1.62
CA LYS A 624 -16.89 -25.90 -1.83
C LYS A 624 -16.36 -24.47 -1.80
N VAL A 625 -16.85 -23.65 -0.87
CA VAL A 625 -16.36 -22.28 -0.66
C VAL A 625 -15.61 -22.20 0.66
N PHE A 626 -14.30 -21.98 0.61
CA PHE A 626 -13.40 -22.05 1.75
C PHE A 626 -12.44 -20.84 1.80
N GLU A 627 -11.83 -20.59 2.94
CA GLU A 627 -10.76 -19.59 3.07
C GLU A 627 -9.45 -20.03 2.41
N SER A 628 -9.22 -21.34 2.40
CA SER A 628 -8.05 -21.99 1.84
C SER A 628 -8.35 -23.43 1.43
N THR A 629 -7.47 -24.05 0.65
CA THR A 629 -7.52 -25.48 0.32
C THR A 629 -6.14 -26.11 0.40
N ILE A 630 -6.09 -27.40 0.64
CA ILE A 630 -4.85 -28.20 0.61
C ILE A 630 -4.88 -29.07 -0.64
N ILE A 631 -3.86 -28.92 -1.48
CA ILE A 631 -3.63 -29.72 -2.67
C ILE A 631 -2.45 -30.64 -2.38
N GLU A 632 -2.63 -31.95 -2.58
CA GLU A 632 -1.55 -32.92 -2.41
C GLU A 632 -0.95 -33.25 -3.78
N ARG A 633 0.37 -33.13 -3.89
CA ARG A 633 1.16 -33.50 -5.07
C ARG A 633 2.35 -34.34 -4.61
N GLU A 634 2.46 -35.59 -5.13
CA GLU A 634 3.39 -36.58 -4.61
C GLU A 634 3.36 -36.65 -3.06
N ASP A 635 4.46 -36.30 -2.41
CA ASP A 635 4.56 -36.25 -0.93
C ASP A 635 4.52 -34.81 -0.37
N VAL A 636 4.10 -33.81 -1.20
CA VAL A 636 4.06 -32.38 -0.81
C VAL A 636 2.62 -31.91 -0.68
N LYS A 637 2.33 -31.23 0.43
CA LYS A 637 1.06 -30.56 0.69
C LYS A 637 1.17 -29.07 0.42
N ILE A 638 0.38 -28.59 -0.54
CA ILE A 638 0.35 -27.19 -0.96
C ILE A 638 -0.93 -26.56 -0.40
N GLY A 639 -0.79 -25.62 0.51
CA GLY A 639 -1.89 -24.78 0.98
C GLY A 639 -2.06 -23.57 0.06
N VAL A 640 -3.26 -23.38 -0.49
CA VAL A 640 -3.60 -22.18 -1.27
C VAL A 640 -4.59 -21.35 -0.47
N ILE A 641 -4.23 -20.08 -0.20
CA ILE A 641 -5.08 -19.11 0.49
C ILE A 641 -5.61 -18.14 -0.56
N GLY A 642 -6.94 -17.97 -0.61
CA GLY A 642 -7.60 -17.07 -1.56
C GLY A 642 -8.03 -15.77 -0.91
N TYR A 643 -7.59 -14.64 -1.44
CA TYR A 643 -7.88 -13.32 -0.91
C TYR A 643 -8.31 -12.35 -2.03
N ILE A 644 -9.32 -11.54 -1.80
CA ILE A 644 -9.66 -10.41 -2.67
C ILE A 644 -9.10 -9.13 -2.06
N GLY A 645 -8.35 -8.35 -2.84
CA GLY A 645 -7.74 -7.09 -2.41
C GLY A 645 -8.76 -5.96 -2.26
N ASP A 646 -8.27 -4.73 -2.08
CA ASP A 646 -9.11 -3.54 -2.00
C ASP A 646 -9.65 -3.14 -3.38
N VAL A 647 -10.57 -3.94 -3.89
CA VAL A 647 -11.24 -3.77 -5.18
C VAL A 647 -12.73 -3.42 -5.04
N TYR A 648 -13.20 -3.12 -3.81
CA TYR A 648 -14.60 -2.83 -3.53
C TYR A 648 -15.18 -1.71 -4.41
N THR A 649 -14.38 -0.70 -4.71
CA THR A 649 -14.78 0.40 -5.60
C THR A 649 -14.94 -0.01 -7.07
N SER A 650 -14.45 -1.18 -7.45
CA SER A 650 -14.59 -1.77 -8.79
C SER A 650 -15.82 -2.67 -8.90
N ILE A 651 -16.56 -2.88 -7.81
CA ILE A 651 -17.80 -3.68 -7.79
C ILE A 651 -19.01 -2.74 -7.79
N ASN A 652 -20.07 -3.16 -8.46
CA ASN A 652 -21.35 -2.44 -8.36
C ASN A 652 -21.84 -2.51 -6.91
N TYR A 653 -22.00 -1.35 -6.28
CA TYR A 653 -22.42 -1.24 -4.87
C TYR A 653 -23.71 -2.03 -4.58
N VAL A 654 -24.68 -2.05 -5.49
CA VAL A 654 -25.95 -2.78 -5.29
C VAL A 654 -25.71 -4.28 -5.10
N MET A 655 -24.70 -4.83 -5.78
CA MET A 655 -24.34 -6.25 -5.71
C MET A 655 -23.46 -6.60 -4.51
N ALA A 656 -22.70 -5.63 -4.00
CA ALA A 656 -21.78 -5.84 -2.89
C ALA A 656 -22.26 -5.32 -1.53
N LYS A 657 -23.35 -4.53 -1.47
CA LYS A 657 -23.81 -3.81 -0.26
C LYS A 657 -24.11 -4.71 0.95
N ASP A 658 -24.38 -5.98 0.74
CA ASP A 658 -24.68 -6.94 1.81
C ASP A 658 -23.41 -7.64 2.34
N TYR A 659 -22.24 -7.26 1.80
CA TYR A 659 -20.94 -7.82 2.11
C TYR A 659 -19.94 -6.71 2.44
N TYR A 660 -18.91 -7.06 3.20
CA TYR A 660 -17.71 -6.23 3.38
C TYR A 660 -16.46 -7.07 3.22
N PHE A 661 -15.37 -6.42 2.84
CA PHE A 661 -14.08 -7.04 2.61
C PHE A 661 -13.13 -6.63 3.73
N ASP A 662 -12.56 -7.62 4.42
CA ASP A 662 -11.51 -7.35 5.40
C ASP A 662 -10.19 -7.13 4.66
N ASN A 663 -9.59 -5.95 4.84
CA ASN A 663 -8.38 -5.54 4.13
C ASN A 663 -7.08 -5.80 4.95
N ASP A 664 -7.16 -6.44 6.13
CA ASP A 664 -5.96 -6.86 6.87
C ASP A 664 -5.45 -8.21 6.40
N ILE A 665 -4.88 -8.23 5.19
CA ILE A 665 -4.35 -9.44 4.58
C ILE A 665 -3.23 -10.08 5.42
N ALA A 666 -2.42 -9.29 6.11
CA ALA A 666 -1.31 -9.83 6.89
C ALA A 666 -1.80 -10.63 8.09
N GLU A 667 -2.85 -10.16 8.78
CA GLU A 667 -3.48 -10.88 9.88
C GLU A 667 -4.16 -12.16 9.38
N SER A 668 -4.98 -12.04 8.32
CA SER A 668 -5.70 -13.18 7.72
C SER A 668 -4.75 -14.27 7.23
N VAL A 669 -3.74 -13.92 6.43
CA VAL A 669 -2.76 -14.89 5.90
C VAL A 669 -1.91 -15.50 7.01
N SER A 670 -1.54 -14.72 8.04
CA SER A 670 -0.78 -15.22 9.18
C SER A 670 -1.58 -16.26 9.97
N SER A 671 -2.87 -16.00 10.20
CA SER A 671 -3.76 -16.92 10.93
C SER A 671 -3.98 -18.21 10.14
N ILE A 672 -4.51 -18.09 8.90
CA ILE A 672 -4.85 -19.24 8.05
C ILE A 672 -3.59 -20.07 7.71
N GLY A 673 -2.49 -19.38 7.37
CA GLY A 673 -1.23 -20.03 7.05
C GLY A 673 -0.64 -20.79 8.24
N SER A 674 -0.77 -20.26 9.47
CA SER A 674 -0.35 -20.96 10.69
C SER A 674 -1.17 -22.23 10.91
N ASP A 675 -2.50 -22.16 10.73
CA ASP A 675 -3.40 -23.31 10.84
C ASP A 675 -3.08 -24.37 9.78
N LEU A 676 -2.72 -23.95 8.55
CA LEU A 676 -2.27 -24.87 7.49
C LEU A 676 -0.94 -25.53 7.86
N LYS A 677 0.03 -24.80 8.39
CA LYS A 677 1.31 -25.37 8.88
C LYS A 677 1.10 -26.36 10.03
N GLU A 678 0.15 -26.11 10.95
CA GLU A 678 -0.24 -27.06 12.00
C GLU A 678 -0.85 -28.36 11.45
N GLN A 679 -1.51 -28.28 10.27
CA GLN A 679 -2.02 -29.44 9.54
C GLN A 679 -0.94 -30.18 8.73
N GLY A 680 0.30 -29.70 8.78
CA GLY A 680 1.44 -30.31 8.08
C GLY A 680 1.50 -29.93 6.61
N VAL A 681 1.07 -28.71 6.25
CA VAL A 681 1.25 -28.15 4.91
C VAL A 681 2.71 -27.72 4.74
N ASP A 682 3.31 -28.13 3.63
CA ASP A 682 4.72 -27.88 3.32
C ASP A 682 4.89 -26.53 2.62
N ILE A 683 4.08 -26.21 1.63
CA ILE A 683 4.16 -25.03 0.76
C ILE A 683 2.90 -24.18 0.92
N ILE A 684 3.06 -22.85 1.04
CA ILE A 684 1.91 -21.91 1.07
C ILE A 684 1.97 -20.96 -0.11
N VAL A 685 0.90 -20.99 -0.93
CA VAL A 685 0.66 -20.08 -2.03
C VAL A 685 -0.46 -19.11 -1.64
N VAL A 686 -0.21 -17.81 -1.74
CA VAL A 686 -1.24 -16.78 -1.50
C VAL A 686 -1.66 -16.21 -2.85
N THR A 687 -2.95 -16.34 -3.16
CA THR A 687 -3.54 -15.81 -4.39
C THR A 687 -4.40 -14.60 -4.05
N VAL A 688 -4.03 -13.43 -4.56
CA VAL A 688 -4.66 -12.14 -4.27
C VAL A 688 -5.28 -11.57 -5.53
N HIS A 689 -6.61 -11.57 -5.61
CA HIS A 689 -7.30 -10.81 -6.65
C HIS A 689 -7.37 -9.31 -6.26
N GLY A 690 -6.32 -8.58 -6.47
CA GLY A 690 -6.18 -7.16 -6.13
C GLY A 690 -5.00 -6.54 -6.86
N GLY A 691 -4.17 -7.40 -7.40
CA GLY A 691 -3.02 -7.06 -8.23
C GLY A 691 -1.90 -6.34 -7.48
N ASN A 692 -0.80 -6.23 -8.18
CA ASN A 692 0.27 -5.30 -7.87
C ASN A 692 0.13 -4.13 -8.85
N SER A 693 -0.85 -3.26 -8.64
CA SER A 693 -0.99 -2.08 -9.48
C SER A 693 0.08 -1.05 -9.14
N SER A 694 0.27 -0.08 -10.03
CA SER A 694 1.07 1.12 -9.75
C SER A 694 0.54 1.97 -8.58
N SER A 695 -0.60 1.61 -7.99
CA SER A 695 -1.05 2.20 -6.72
C SER A 695 -0.19 1.65 -5.58
N ILE A 696 0.32 2.56 -4.78
CA ILE A 696 1.17 2.28 -3.61
C ILE A 696 0.50 1.27 -2.66
N GLU A 697 -0.82 1.26 -2.58
CA GLU A 697 -1.62 0.40 -1.71
C GLU A 697 -1.45 -1.10 -2.01
N ASN A 698 -1.50 -1.51 -3.28
CA ASN A 698 -1.35 -2.92 -3.65
C ASN A 698 0.10 -3.43 -3.57
N TYR A 699 1.09 -2.55 -3.73
CA TYR A 699 2.48 -2.89 -3.45
C TYR A 699 2.69 -3.28 -1.99
N TYR A 700 2.06 -2.54 -1.06
CA TYR A 700 2.15 -2.87 0.38
C TYR A 700 1.48 -4.18 0.74
N VAL A 701 0.41 -4.59 0.04
CA VAL A 701 -0.24 -5.89 0.25
C VAL A 701 0.75 -7.04 0.07
N ASN A 702 1.43 -7.09 -1.07
CA ASN A 702 2.42 -8.14 -1.35
C ASN A 702 3.61 -8.08 -0.39
N GLN A 703 4.07 -6.88 -0.03
CA GLN A 703 5.15 -6.68 0.94
C GLN A 703 4.76 -7.13 2.36
N SER A 704 3.51 -6.93 2.77
CA SER A 704 3.05 -7.30 4.11
C SER A 704 3.09 -8.81 4.31
N ILE A 705 2.72 -9.60 3.29
CA ILE A 705 2.71 -11.06 3.37
C ILE A 705 4.09 -11.69 3.17
N ALA A 706 4.99 -11.04 2.43
CA ALA A 706 6.32 -11.59 2.13
C ALA A 706 7.19 -11.83 3.36
N ASN A 707 6.93 -11.10 4.44
CA ASN A 707 7.74 -11.15 5.66
C ASN A 707 7.04 -11.87 6.84
N LEU A 708 5.87 -12.46 6.60
CA LEU A 708 5.19 -13.28 7.61
C LEU A 708 6.01 -14.53 7.94
N LYS A 709 6.02 -14.88 9.21
CA LYS A 709 6.81 -16.02 9.71
C LYS A 709 5.97 -16.93 10.61
N TYR A 710 6.24 -18.23 10.49
CA TYR A 710 5.73 -19.26 11.39
C TYR A 710 6.95 -20.01 11.98
N ASN A 711 7.05 -20.09 13.29
CA ASN A 711 8.18 -20.71 14.00
C ASN A 711 9.57 -20.22 13.59
N GLY A 712 9.68 -18.99 13.09
CA GLY A 712 10.94 -18.37 12.66
C GLY A 712 11.24 -18.47 11.17
N GLU A 713 10.60 -19.40 10.44
CA GLU A 713 10.70 -19.56 8.99
C GLU A 713 9.66 -18.72 8.26
N TYR A 714 9.92 -18.35 7.01
CA TYR A 714 8.93 -17.62 6.19
C TYR A 714 7.70 -18.47 5.91
N LEU A 715 6.52 -17.84 6.03
CA LEU A 715 5.25 -18.53 5.94
C LEU A 715 4.79 -18.75 4.50
N VAL A 716 5.07 -17.81 3.60
CA VAL A 716 4.55 -17.78 2.22
C VAL A 716 5.67 -18.11 1.24
N ASP A 717 5.42 -19.02 0.31
CA ASP A 717 6.39 -19.53 -0.66
C ASP A 717 6.17 -19.01 -2.08
N ALA A 718 4.93 -18.58 -2.43
CA ALA A 718 4.61 -17.98 -3.71
C ALA A 718 3.42 -17.01 -3.61
N VAL A 719 3.38 -15.98 -4.47
CA VAL A 719 2.27 -15.03 -4.59
C VAL A 719 1.76 -15.03 -6.03
N ILE A 720 0.45 -15.09 -6.16
CA ILE A 720 -0.29 -14.94 -7.41
C ILE A 720 -1.16 -13.70 -7.32
N ASN A 721 -1.20 -12.87 -8.37
CA ASN A 721 -2.06 -11.70 -8.45
C ASN A 721 -3.08 -11.78 -9.61
N GLY A 722 -4.08 -10.90 -9.60
CA GLY A 722 -5.09 -10.69 -10.64
C GLY A 722 -5.55 -9.24 -10.70
N HIS A 723 -6.72 -8.95 -11.29
CA HIS A 723 -7.43 -7.67 -11.32
C HIS A 723 -6.87 -6.60 -12.26
N THR A 724 -5.56 -6.41 -12.30
CA THR A 724 -4.96 -5.27 -13.04
C THR A 724 -4.78 -5.51 -14.53
N HIS A 725 -5.06 -6.73 -15.01
CA HIS A 725 -4.79 -7.17 -16.39
C HIS A 725 -3.34 -6.92 -16.86
N THR A 726 -2.41 -6.79 -15.91
CA THR A 726 -1.00 -6.60 -16.22
C THR A 726 -0.29 -7.93 -16.29
N ARG A 727 0.59 -8.07 -17.26
CA ARG A 727 1.49 -9.23 -17.35
C ARG A 727 2.68 -8.96 -16.45
N GLN A 728 2.85 -9.77 -15.40
CA GLN A 728 3.85 -9.53 -14.38
C GLN A 728 4.56 -10.82 -13.96
N THR A 729 5.88 -10.76 -13.89
CA THR A 729 6.72 -11.75 -13.20
C THR A 729 7.72 -11.03 -12.33
N GLY A 730 8.22 -11.67 -11.31
CA GLY A 730 9.28 -11.09 -10.48
C GLY A 730 9.32 -11.66 -9.09
N TYR A 731 9.90 -10.87 -8.19
CA TYR A 731 10.14 -11.26 -6.82
C TYR A 731 9.85 -10.10 -5.88
N ILE A 732 9.35 -10.43 -4.70
CA ILE A 732 9.19 -9.49 -3.58
C ILE A 732 10.37 -9.70 -2.64
N ASN A 733 11.09 -8.64 -2.30
CA ASN A 733 12.22 -8.72 -1.38
C ASN A 733 11.75 -8.87 0.05
N ARG A 734 12.32 -9.84 0.76
CA ARG A 734 12.15 -10.03 2.21
C ARG A 734 13.19 -9.23 2.97
N TYR A 735 12.96 -9.01 4.25
CA TYR A 735 13.86 -8.19 5.10
C TYR A 735 15.26 -8.76 5.27
N ASP A 736 15.46 -10.06 5.07
CA ASP A 736 16.76 -10.73 5.17
C ASP A 736 17.50 -10.83 3.82
N GLY A 737 16.91 -10.25 2.74
CA GLY A 737 17.47 -10.28 1.39
C GLY A 737 17.09 -11.50 0.56
N THR A 738 16.35 -12.48 1.12
CA THR A 738 15.73 -13.53 0.29
C THR A 738 14.54 -12.98 -0.48
N THR A 739 14.00 -13.75 -1.40
CA THR A 739 12.92 -13.30 -2.30
C THR A 739 11.73 -14.24 -2.28
N LEU A 740 10.55 -13.68 -2.56
CA LEU A 740 9.29 -14.39 -2.73
C LEU A 740 8.85 -14.26 -4.20
N PRO A 741 8.66 -15.35 -4.96
CA PRO A 741 8.24 -15.26 -6.36
C PRO A 741 6.82 -14.75 -6.49
N LEU A 742 6.58 -13.99 -7.57
CA LEU A 742 5.31 -13.36 -7.90
C LEU A 742 4.99 -13.53 -9.37
N VAL A 743 3.70 -13.77 -9.71
CA VAL A 743 3.21 -13.83 -11.09
C VAL A 743 1.80 -13.28 -11.25
N GLN A 744 1.50 -12.73 -12.44
CA GLN A 744 0.16 -12.39 -12.92
C GLN A 744 0.15 -12.52 -14.45
N GLY A 745 -0.78 -13.28 -15.03
CA GLY A 745 -0.79 -13.68 -16.45
C GLY A 745 -1.25 -12.61 -17.44
N GLY A 746 -1.91 -11.55 -17.00
CA GLY A 746 -2.47 -10.52 -17.88
C GLY A 746 -3.99 -10.52 -17.88
N GLY A 747 -4.65 -10.53 -19.02
CA GLY A 747 -6.10 -10.58 -19.14
C GLY A 747 -6.55 -11.20 -20.46
N ASN A 748 -7.84 -11.55 -20.57
CA ASN A 748 -8.50 -12.06 -21.78
C ASN A 748 -7.79 -13.29 -22.40
N GLY A 749 -7.05 -14.07 -21.63
CA GLY A 749 -6.34 -15.26 -22.10
C GLY A 749 -5.07 -14.98 -22.91
N GLU A 750 -4.46 -13.79 -22.82
CA GLU A 750 -3.22 -13.45 -23.51
C GLU A 750 -2.03 -14.29 -23.08
N ALA A 751 -1.95 -14.62 -21.80
CA ALA A 751 -0.89 -15.42 -21.22
C ALA A 751 -1.39 -16.07 -19.92
N PHE A 752 -0.61 -16.99 -19.41
CA PHE A 752 -0.77 -17.53 -18.06
C PHE A 752 0.58 -17.50 -17.34
N GLY A 753 0.50 -17.35 -16.03
CA GLY A 753 1.67 -17.29 -15.16
C GLY A 753 2.16 -18.68 -14.77
N GLU A 754 3.46 -18.80 -14.51
CA GLU A 754 4.07 -20.02 -14.00
C GLU A 754 5.15 -19.66 -12.97
N ILE A 755 4.99 -20.16 -11.75
CA ILE A 755 6.03 -20.19 -10.73
C ILE A 755 6.55 -21.62 -10.64
N ILE A 756 7.86 -21.81 -10.76
CA ILE A 756 8.51 -23.09 -10.55
C ILE A 756 9.22 -23.02 -9.21
N LEU A 757 8.77 -23.85 -8.26
CA LEU A 757 9.38 -24.02 -6.94
C LEU A 757 10.24 -25.29 -6.97
N ASN A 758 11.55 -25.13 -6.86
CA ASN A 758 12.48 -26.25 -6.71
C ASN A 758 12.51 -26.68 -5.25
N ILE A 759 11.99 -27.86 -4.96
CA ILE A 759 11.71 -28.37 -3.61
C ILE A 759 12.68 -29.48 -3.25
N ASP A 760 13.27 -29.42 -2.06
CA ASP A 760 14.07 -30.47 -1.48
C ASP A 760 13.19 -31.69 -1.11
N VAL A 761 13.50 -32.87 -1.64
CA VAL A 761 12.69 -34.08 -1.46
C VAL A 761 12.60 -34.52 -0.01
N GLU A 762 13.65 -34.32 0.81
CA GLU A 762 13.69 -34.75 2.21
C GLU A 762 13.05 -33.74 3.18
N THR A 763 13.38 -32.45 3.05
CA THR A 763 12.91 -31.40 3.96
C THR A 763 11.61 -30.75 3.55
N LYS A 764 11.24 -30.83 2.25
CA LYS A 764 10.11 -30.14 1.62
C LYS A 764 10.26 -28.62 1.58
N ASP A 765 11.46 -28.10 1.83
CA ASP A 765 11.74 -26.67 1.74
C ASP A 765 11.94 -26.23 0.30
N VAL A 766 11.55 -25.00 -0.02
CA VAL A 766 11.85 -24.36 -1.31
C VAL A 766 13.31 -23.95 -1.34
N VAL A 767 14.09 -24.62 -2.18
CA VAL A 767 15.53 -24.35 -2.36
C VAL A 767 15.75 -23.18 -3.32
N ASN A 768 14.95 -23.12 -4.37
CA ASN A 768 14.97 -22.06 -5.38
C ASN A 768 13.58 -21.85 -5.97
N ALA A 769 13.32 -20.66 -6.51
CA ALA A 769 12.06 -20.36 -7.17
C ALA A 769 12.30 -19.48 -8.40
N THR A 770 11.53 -19.73 -9.46
CA THR A 770 11.54 -18.87 -10.65
C THR A 770 10.11 -18.55 -11.07
N SER A 771 9.90 -17.40 -11.73
CA SER A 771 8.61 -17.01 -12.28
C SER A 771 8.74 -16.64 -13.76
N LYS A 772 7.78 -17.03 -14.58
CA LYS A 772 7.72 -16.72 -16.00
C LYS A 772 6.29 -16.57 -16.51
N LEU A 773 6.14 -15.98 -17.71
CA LEU A 773 4.88 -15.91 -18.44
C LEU A 773 4.92 -16.82 -19.65
N ASN A 774 3.84 -17.55 -19.86
CA ASN A 774 3.59 -18.38 -21.02
C ASN A 774 2.57 -17.68 -21.92
N TYR A 775 3.03 -17.10 -23.03
CA TYR A 775 2.18 -16.34 -23.95
C TYR A 775 1.38 -17.26 -24.85
N VAL A 776 0.06 -17.07 -24.87
CA VAL A 776 -0.85 -17.80 -25.75
C VAL A 776 -0.89 -17.12 -27.11
N SER A 777 -0.65 -17.89 -28.20
CA SER A 777 -0.61 -17.33 -29.55
C SER A 777 -2.03 -17.22 -30.14
N SER A 778 -2.43 -16.01 -30.54
CA SER A 778 -3.70 -15.76 -31.26
C SER A 778 -3.77 -16.43 -32.65
N THR A 779 -2.65 -16.91 -33.21
CA THR A 779 -2.58 -17.57 -34.50
C THR A 779 -2.33 -19.09 -34.39
N SER A 780 -2.34 -19.63 -33.16
CA SER A 780 -2.17 -21.05 -32.94
C SER A 780 -3.38 -21.82 -33.49
N SER A 781 -3.08 -22.93 -34.22
CA SER A 781 -4.11 -23.92 -34.58
C SER A 781 -4.15 -25.11 -33.61
N ASN A 782 -3.32 -25.07 -32.57
CA ASN A 782 -3.24 -26.11 -31.57
C ASN A 782 -4.19 -25.74 -30.42
N TYR A 783 -5.07 -26.67 -30.09
CA TYR A 783 -6.03 -26.50 -29.00
C TYR A 783 -6.20 -27.82 -28.25
N ASP A 784 -6.62 -27.75 -26.99
CA ASP A 784 -7.05 -28.91 -26.22
C ASP A 784 -8.46 -29.30 -26.66
N LYS A 785 -8.60 -30.55 -27.09
CA LYS A 785 -9.87 -31.01 -27.67
C LYS A 785 -11.00 -31.10 -26.65
N GLU A 786 -10.75 -31.49 -25.42
CA GLU A 786 -11.76 -31.63 -24.38
C GLU A 786 -12.34 -30.26 -24.01
N THR A 787 -11.47 -29.27 -23.82
CA THR A 787 -11.86 -27.89 -23.55
C THR A 787 -12.60 -27.27 -24.73
N GLU A 788 -12.13 -27.48 -25.96
CA GLU A 788 -12.77 -26.98 -27.17
C GLU A 788 -14.16 -27.60 -27.38
N ASP A 789 -14.32 -28.90 -27.20
CA ASP A 789 -15.62 -29.57 -27.34
C ASP A 789 -16.68 -29.00 -26.36
N VAL A 790 -16.26 -28.64 -25.16
CA VAL A 790 -17.13 -27.97 -24.15
C VAL A 790 -17.56 -26.58 -24.64
N ILE A 791 -16.65 -25.78 -25.14
CA ILE A 791 -16.92 -24.43 -25.66
C ILE A 791 -17.85 -24.51 -26.86
N GLN A 792 -17.52 -25.36 -27.85
CA GLN A 792 -18.32 -25.52 -29.07
C GLN A 792 -19.74 -26.02 -28.76
N LYS A 793 -19.88 -26.90 -27.75
CA LYS A 793 -21.21 -27.33 -27.30
C LYS A 793 -22.00 -26.16 -26.72
N ALA A 794 -21.39 -25.33 -25.85
CA ALA A 794 -22.09 -24.17 -25.28
C ALA A 794 -22.51 -23.18 -26.35
N LEU A 795 -21.66 -22.91 -27.35
CA LEU A 795 -21.97 -22.04 -28.49
C LEU A 795 -23.11 -22.61 -29.35
N GLN A 796 -23.13 -23.91 -29.57
CA GLN A 796 -24.19 -24.58 -30.33
C GLN A 796 -25.53 -24.57 -29.58
N ASP A 797 -25.49 -24.83 -28.27
CA ASP A 797 -26.69 -24.84 -27.43
C ASP A 797 -27.36 -23.44 -27.34
N ASN A 798 -26.56 -22.38 -27.47
CA ASN A 798 -26.99 -20.98 -27.43
C ASN A 798 -26.95 -20.28 -28.81
N TYR A 799 -26.87 -21.05 -29.89
CA TYR A 799 -26.64 -20.50 -31.24
C TYR A 799 -27.70 -19.48 -31.66
N ASP A 800 -28.98 -19.77 -31.44
CA ASP A 800 -30.09 -18.90 -31.87
C ASP A 800 -30.06 -17.54 -31.12
N VAL A 801 -29.70 -17.53 -29.86
CA VAL A 801 -29.60 -16.29 -29.04
C VAL A 801 -28.37 -15.49 -29.48
N LEU A 802 -27.21 -16.12 -29.62
CA LEU A 802 -25.96 -15.45 -29.95
C LEU A 802 -25.98 -14.84 -31.36
N ASN A 803 -26.68 -15.49 -32.32
CA ASN A 803 -26.69 -15.12 -33.73
C ASN A 803 -27.99 -14.43 -34.18
N GLU A 804 -28.91 -14.09 -33.28
CA GLU A 804 -30.06 -13.25 -33.59
C GLU A 804 -29.57 -11.90 -34.16
N VAL A 805 -29.89 -11.62 -35.41
CA VAL A 805 -29.50 -10.39 -36.09
C VAL A 805 -30.50 -9.28 -35.70
N TYR A 806 -29.98 -8.29 -34.98
CA TYR A 806 -30.73 -7.11 -34.57
C TYR A 806 -30.87 -6.07 -35.68
N SER A 807 -29.76 -5.85 -36.42
CA SER A 807 -29.64 -4.91 -37.52
C SER A 807 -28.40 -5.19 -38.35
N VAL A 808 -28.25 -4.48 -39.48
CA VAL A 808 -27.01 -4.43 -40.26
C VAL A 808 -26.34 -3.08 -40.05
N ALA A 809 -25.04 -3.07 -39.75
CA ALA A 809 -24.29 -1.82 -39.59
C ALA A 809 -24.23 -1.02 -40.89
N GLY A 810 -24.83 0.14 -40.92
CA GLY A 810 -24.83 1.06 -42.04
C GLY A 810 -23.56 1.89 -42.19
N GLU A 811 -22.79 1.99 -41.10
CA GLU A 811 -21.47 2.63 -41.02
C GLU A 811 -20.60 1.96 -39.97
N THR A 812 -19.28 2.14 -40.08
CA THR A 812 -18.33 1.61 -39.09
C THR A 812 -18.17 2.61 -37.95
N VAL A 813 -18.25 2.15 -36.71
CA VAL A 813 -17.89 2.93 -35.51
C VAL A 813 -16.41 2.67 -35.22
N SER A 814 -15.54 3.61 -35.64
CA SER A 814 -14.08 3.43 -35.55
C SER A 814 -13.43 4.26 -34.44
N ARG A 815 -14.18 5.17 -33.80
CA ARG A 815 -13.68 6.05 -32.75
C ARG A 815 -14.52 5.90 -31.50
N LYS A 816 -13.85 5.83 -30.35
CA LYS A 816 -14.50 5.78 -29.04
C LYS A 816 -15.44 6.98 -28.79
N SER A 817 -15.09 8.16 -29.34
CA SER A 817 -15.96 9.36 -29.30
C SER A 817 -17.30 9.17 -30.00
N ASP A 818 -17.34 8.42 -31.11
CA ASP A 818 -18.58 8.16 -31.85
C ASP A 818 -19.46 7.16 -31.08
N LEU A 819 -18.84 6.17 -30.46
CA LEU A 819 -19.50 5.24 -29.54
C LEU A 819 -20.14 5.98 -28.36
N TYR A 820 -19.41 6.84 -27.71
CA TYR A 820 -19.91 7.65 -26.58
C TYR A 820 -21.06 8.58 -27.00
N ALA A 821 -20.96 9.20 -28.16
CA ALA A 821 -22.02 10.10 -28.66
C ALA A 821 -23.32 9.33 -28.92
N TRP A 822 -23.23 8.15 -29.53
CA TRP A 822 -24.38 7.26 -29.73
C TRP A 822 -24.99 6.86 -28.39
N VAL A 823 -24.22 6.27 -27.49
CA VAL A 823 -24.66 5.82 -26.17
C VAL A 823 -25.33 6.96 -25.39
N GLY A 824 -24.70 8.11 -25.30
CA GLY A 824 -25.26 9.27 -24.62
C GLY A 824 -26.60 9.74 -25.20
N SER A 825 -26.73 9.69 -26.52
CA SER A 825 -28.00 10.05 -27.20
C SER A 825 -29.12 9.07 -26.87
N VAL A 826 -28.79 7.78 -26.85
CA VAL A 826 -29.72 6.70 -26.49
C VAL A 826 -30.16 6.82 -25.03
N LEU A 827 -29.21 7.01 -24.10
CA LEU A 827 -29.51 7.17 -22.69
C LEU A 827 -30.39 8.40 -22.42
N LEU A 828 -30.12 9.54 -23.06
CA LEU A 828 -30.96 10.74 -22.95
C LEU A 828 -32.37 10.50 -23.49
N ALA A 829 -32.49 9.85 -24.66
CA ALA A 829 -33.77 9.55 -25.28
C ALA A 829 -34.58 8.53 -24.45
N GLY A 830 -33.93 7.44 -24.00
CA GLY A 830 -34.60 6.36 -23.29
C GLY A 830 -35.04 6.75 -21.87
N THR A 831 -34.32 7.63 -21.20
CA THR A 831 -34.62 8.05 -19.82
C THR A 831 -35.39 9.36 -19.73
N GLY A 832 -35.42 10.12 -20.81
CA GLY A 832 -36.00 11.48 -20.82
C GLY A 832 -35.29 12.41 -19.83
N ALA A 833 -34.00 12.20 -19.60
CA ALA A 833 -33.18 13.01 -18.71
C ALA A 833 -32.65 14.27 -19.45
N ASP A 834 -32.23 15.26 -18.65
CA ASP A 834 -31.53 16.43 -19.16
C ASP A 834 -30.05 16.15 -19.39
N ILE A 835 -29.48 15.26 -18.58
CA ILE A 835 -28.08 14.85 -18.61
C ILE A 835 -28.04 13.33 -18.49
N ALA A 836 -27.15 12.67 -19.25
CA ALA A 836 -26.82 11.25 -19.11
C ALA A 836 -25.34 11.09 -18.76
N ILE A 837 -25.02 10.15 -17.90
CA ILE A 837 -23.67 9.91 -17.39
C ILE A 837 -23.39 8.40 -17.38
N CYS A 838 -22.26 7.98 -17.92
CA CYS A 838 -21.69 6.65 -17.78
C CYS A 838 -20.18 6.71 -17.56
N ASN A 839 -19.57 5.65 -17.04
CA ASN A 839 -18.12 5.57 -16.88
C ASN A 839 -17.42 5.21 -18.20
N THR A 840 -16.17 5.63 -18.33
CA THR A 840 -15.37 5.37 -19.54
C THR A 840 -15.02 3.89 -19.70
N GLY A 841 -14.79 3.18 -18.59
CA GLY A 841 -14.50 1.74 -18.56
C GLY A 841 -15.73 0.88 -18.88
N GLY A 842 -16.96 1.41 -18.76
CA GLY A 842 -18.19 0.71 -19.05
C GLY A 842 -18.45 0.46 -20.54
N LEU A 843 -17.69 1.12 -21.42
CA LEU A 843 -17.76 0.95 -22.89
C LEU A 843 -16.41 0.45 -23.39
N ARG A 844 -16.32 -0.84 -23.73
CA ARG A 844 -15.05 -1.52 -23.95
C ARG A 844 -14.53 -1.44 -25.39
N SER A 845 -15.30 -1.86 -26.39
CA SER A 845 -14.83 -1.98 -27.77
C SER A 845 -15.53 -1.05 -28.76
N THR A 846 -14.85 -0.67 -29.81
CA THR A 846 -15.41 0.03 -30.99
C THR A 846 -15.32 -0.81 -32.26
N GLY A 847 -14.58 -1.94 -32.23
CA GLY A 847 -14.28 -2.76 -33.39
C GLY A 847 -15.43 -3.62 -33.88
N ASP A 848 -16.50 -3.74 -33.09
CA ASP A 848 -17.56 -4.73 -33.33
C ASP A 848 -18.72 -4.20 -34.20
N ILE A 849 -18.76 -2.91 -34.47
CA ILE A 849 -19.71 -2.30 -35.42
C ILE A 849 -18.97 -1.94 -36.71
N ILE A 850 -18.90 -2.89 -37.63
CA ILE A 850 -18.27 -2.73 -38.94
C ILE A 850 -19.32 -2.63 -40.01
N LYS A 851 -19.25 -1.60 -40.87
CA LYS A 851 -20.18 -1.38 -41.96
C LYS A 851 -20.41 -2.64 -42.82
N GLY A 852 -21.66 -3.03 -42.94
CA GLY A 852 -22.10 -4.16 -43.75
C GLY A 852 -22.19 -5.47 -42.95
N ASN A 853 -21.64 -5.49 -41.71
CA ASN A 853 -21.76 -6.67 -40.83
C ASN A 853 -23.10 -6.67 -40.11
N ASN A 854 -23.57 -7.85 -39.74
CA ASN A 854 -24.67 -8.03 -38.82
C ASN A 854 -24.30 -7.54 -37.43
N ILE A 855 -25.23 -6.97 -36.72
CA ILE A 855 -25.11 -6.62 -35.31
C ILE A 855 -25.99 -7.60 -34.54
N THR A 856 -25.38 -8.31 -33.61
CA THR A 856 -25.99 -9.34 -32.77
C THR A 856 -25.81 -8.97 -31.27
N ILE A 857 -26.37 -9.77 -30.39
CA ILE A 857 -26.15 -9.64 -28.95
C ILE A 857 -24.66 -9.73 -28.59
N SER A 858 -23.88 -10.55 -29.30
CA SER A 858 -22.43 -10.70 -29.07
C SER A 858 -21.72 -9.35 -29.24
N ASN A 859 -22.02 -8.59 -30.30
CA ASN A 859 -21.44 -7.26 -30.49
C ASN A 859 -21.79 -6.28 -29.34
N LEU A 860 -23.00 -6.38 -28.79
CA LEU A 860 -23.43 -5.52 -27.69
C LEU A 860 -22.70 -5.85 -26.39
N TYR A 861 -22.49 -7.13 -26.08
CA TYR A 861 -21.69 -7.52 -24.92
C TYR A 861 -20.23 -7.09 -25.07
N MET A 862 -19.65 -7.15 -26.27
CA MET A 862 -18.30 -6.63 -26.51
C MET A 862 -18.22 -5.11 -26.30
N ILE A 863 -19.28 -4.38 -26.58
CA ILE A 863 -19.36 -2.92 -26.37
C ILE A 863 -19.64 -2.59 -24.90
N ASN A 864 -20.64 -3.22 -24.30
CA ASN A 864 -21.10 -2.97 -22.94
C ASN A 864 -21.43 -4.30 -22.24
N PRO A 865 -20.46 -4.94 -21.59
CA PRO A 865 -20.63 -6.24 -20.96
C PRO A 865 -21.41 -6.21 -19.63
N PHE A 866 -21.62 -5.02 -19.06
CA PHE A 866 -22.17 -4.82 -17.72
C PHE A 866 -23.69 -4.69 -17.71
N ASP A 867 -24.35 -5.25 -16.70
CA ASP A 867 -25.78 -5.09 -16.43
C ASP A 867 -26.08 -3.87 -15.55
N ASN A 868 -25.47 -2.73 -15.88
CA ASN A 868 -25.65 -1.49 -15.14
C ASN A 868 -27.05 -0.93 -15.31
N TYR A 869 -27.73 -0.68 -14.19
CA TYR A 869 -29.04 -0.02 -14.17
C TYR A 869 -28.92 1.50 -14.28
N MET A 870 -29.89 2.12 -14.92
CA MET A 870 -29.99 3.57 -14.99
C MET A 870 -30.64 4.13 -13.71
N MET A 871 -29.88 4.84 -12.91
CA MET A 871 -30.39 5.65 -11.81
C MET A 871 -30.86 7.00 -12.34
N ILE A 872 -32.01 7.46 -11.84
CA ILE A 872 -32.56 8.77 -12.15
C ILE A 872 -32.53 9.63 -10.91
N VAL A 873 -31.95 10.82 -11.00
CA VAL A 873 -31.75 11.70 -9.85
C VAL A 873 -31.88 13.19 -10.26
N GLU A 874 -32.43 14.02 -9.37
CA GLU A 874 -32.45 15.47 -9.55
C GLU A 874 -31.24 16.12 -8.91
N VAL A 875 -30.35 16.75 -9.70
CA VAL A 875 -29.10 17.34 -9.22
C VAL A 875 -29.05 18.83 -9.58
N SER A 876 -28.63 19.66 -8.60
CA SER A 876 -28.42 21.09 -8.88
C SER A 876 -27.28 21.31 -9.85
N GLY A 877 -27.36 22.34 -10.66
CA GLY A 877 -26.33 22.68 -11.65
C GLY A 877 -24.97 22.92 -11.02
N ARG A 878 -24.92 23.43 -9.80
CA ARG A 878 -23.66 23.57 -9.03
C ARG A 878 -23.03 22.22 -8.73
N ASN A 879 -23.81 21.28 -8.19
CA ASN A 879 -23.31 19.98 -7.78
C ASN A 879 -22.84 19.16 -8.98
N ILE A 880 -23.61 19.15 -10.07
CA ILE A 880 -23.19 18.42 -11.27
C ILE A 880 -21.96 19.06 -11.93
N SER A 881 -21.83 20.41 -11.90
CA SER A 881 -20.63 21.10 -12.41
C SER A 881 -19.38 20.81 -11.52
N ASN A 882 -19.57 20.50 -10.25
CA ASN A 882 -18.47 20.12 -9.35
C ASN A 882 -18.06 18.65 -9.53
N PHE A 883 -18.95 17.82 -10.04
CA PHE A 883 -18.72 16.40 -10.30
C PHE A 883 -17.97 16.16 -11.62
N LEU A 884 -17.20 17.02 -12.16
CA LEU A 884 -16.44 16.80 -13.40
C LEU A 884 -15.32 15.78 -13.15
N ASP A 885 -15.64 14.50 -13.28
CA ASP A 885 -14.70 13.40 -13.11
C ASP A 885 -14.16 12.94 -14.47
N GLY A 886 -12.83 12.74 -14.58
CA GLY A 886 -12.16 12.30 -15.79
C GLY A 886 -12.55 10.88 -16.24
N ASN A 887 -13.10 10.07 -15.33
CA ASN A 887 -13.55 8.70 -15.60
C ASN A 887 -15.04 8.60 -16.00
N ALA A 888 -15.75 9.72 -16.06
CA ALA A 888 -17.14 9.75 -16.47
C ALA A 888 -17.32 10.48 -17.80
N VAL A 889 -18.32 10.05 -18.59
CA VAL A 889 -18.73 10.67 -19.84
C VAL A 889 -20.07 11.33 -19.64
N PHE A 890 -20.17 12.61 -20.01
CA PHE A 890 -21.35 13.44 -19.84
C PHE A 890 -22.00 13.77 -21.18
N PHE A 891 -23.32 13.69 -21.25
CA PHE A 891 -24.12 14.11 -22.37
C PHE A 891 -25.24 15.03 -21.87
N SER A 892 -25.54 16.08 -22.57
CA SER A 892 -26.59 17.03 -22.17
C SER A 892 -27.53 17.36 -23.34
N SER A 893 -28.83 17.23 -23.11
CA SER A 893 -29.89 17.68 -24.03
C SER A 893 -30.17 19.17 -23.94
N LYS A 894 -29.62 19.87 -22.95
CA LYS A 894 -29.88 21.30 -22.67
C LYS A 894 -28.73 22.22 -23.11
N GLY A 895 -27.71 21.69 -23.78
CA GLY A 895 -26.50 22.45 -24.12
C GLY A 895 -25.61 22.64 -22.86
N SER A 896 -25.10 23.85 -22.66
CA SER A 896 -24.23 24.13 -21.51
C SER A 896 -24.98 24.01 -20.18
N ILE A 897 -24.36 23.33 -19.21
CA ILE A 897 -24.88 23.17 -17.84
C ILE A 897 -24.59 24.40 -17.02
N SER A 898 -25.65 24.97 -16.42
CA SER A 898 -25.54 26.10 -15.52
C SER A 898 -24.91 25.67 -14.19
N SER A 899 -23.87 26.35 -13.74
CA SER A 899 -23.27 26.15 -12.41
C SER A 899 -24.08 26.76 -11.25
N SER A 900 -25.33 27.19 -11.50
CA SER A 900 -26.21 27.77 -10.50
C SER A 900 -26.86 26.69 -9.63
N SER A 901 -26.91 26.91 -8.32
CA SER A 901 -27.61 26.02 -7.37
C SER A 901 -29.14 26.14 -7.49
N SER A 902 -29.68 27.16 -8.20
CA SER A 902 -31.09 27.35 -8.41
C SER A 902 -31.63 26.63 -9.66
N VAL A 903 -30.77 26.07 -10.48
CA VAL A 903 -31.13 25.25 -11.64
C VAL A 903 -30.96 23.79 -11.24
N THR A 904 -31.98 22.98 -11.47
CA THR A 904 -31.97 21.53 -11.24
C THR A 904 -32.10 20.80 -12.57
N TYR A 905 -31.34 19.73 -12.71
CA TYR A 905 -31.35 18.86 -13.89
C TYR A 905 -31.79 17.46 -13.46
N LYS A 906 -32.63 16.84 -14.32
CA LYS A 906 -32.90 15.41 -14.25
C LYS A 906 -31.69 14.67 -14.85
N VAL A 907 -30.96 13.92 -14.05
CA VAL A 907 -29.75 13.21 -14.44
C VAL A 907 -30.07 11.72 -14.51
N ALA A 908 -29.74 11.09 -15.63
CA ALA A 908 -29.68 9.65 -15.75
C ALA A 908 -28.22 9.21 -15.65
N VAL A 909 -27.90 8.35 -14.71
CA VAL A 909 -26.54 7.91 -14.45
C VAL A 909 -26.55 6.41 -14.24
N VAL A 910 -25.54 5.70 -14.75
CA VAL A 910 -25.40 4.28 -14.45
C VAL A 910 -25.17 4.09 -12.95
N ASP A 911 -25.76 3.07 -12.36
CA ASP A 911 -25.73 2.79 -10.93
C ASP A 911 -24.29 2.72 -10.39
N TYR A 912 -23.37 2.11 -11.13
CA TYR A 912 -21.96 2.08 -10.81
C TYR A 912 -21.37 3.48 -10.54
N VAL A 913 -21.65 4.48 -11.40
CA VAL A 913 -21.19 5.87 -11.21
C VAL A 913 -21.99 6.59 -10.13
N TYR A 914 -23.28 6.28 -9.99
CA TYR A 914 -24.13 6.91 -8.98
C TYR A 914 -23.58 6.68 -7.56
N TYR A 915 -23.00 5.50 -7.30
CA TYR A 915 -22.47 5.13 -5.99
C TYR A 915 -21.01 5.56 -5.76
N TRP A 916 -20.36 6.26 -6.70
CA TRP A 916 -19.06 6.86 -6.42
C TRP A 916 -19.19 7.93 -5.33
N ASP A 917 -18.23 8.02 -4.42
CA ASP A 917 -18.18 9.02 -3.34
C ASP A 917 -18.21 10.47 -3.88
N SER A 918 -17.64 10.69 -5.07
CA SER A 918 -17.62 11.99 -5.73
C SER A 918 -18.97 12.39 -6.34
N PHE A 919 -19.90 11.43 -6.58
CA PHE A 919 -21.19 11.73 -7.20
C PHE A 919 -22.15 12.41 -6.19
N PRO A 920 -22.89 13.45 -6.57
CA PRO A 920 -23.78 14.18 -5.66
C PRO A 920 -25.10 13.42 -5.41
N GLN A 921 -25.02 12.32 -4.68
CA GLN A 921 -26.14 11.47 -4.26
C GLN A 921 -27.17 12.28 -3.44
N ASN A 922 -28.44 11.94 -3.56
CA ASN A 922 -29.51 12.54 -2.74
C ASN A 922 -30.80 11.70 -2.78
N ASP A 923 -31.78 12.06 -1.93
CA ASP A 923 -33.04 11.33 -1.73
C ASP A 923 -34.00 11.33 -2.92
N SER A 924 -33.74 12.10 -3.98
CA SER A 924 -34.56 12.09 -5.20
C SER A 924 -34.24 10.92 -6.12
N ALA A 925 -33.16 10.21 -5.85
CA ALA A 925 -32.68 9.13 -6.70
C ALA A 925 -33.58 7.90 -6.62
N PHE A 926 -33.80 7.28 -7.76
CA PHE A 926 -34.45 5.98 -7.84
C PHE A 926 -33.85 5.15 -8.98
N ASN A 927 -33.82 3.83 -8.78
CA ASN A 927 -33.47 2.90 -9.84
C ASN A 927 -34.63 2.80 -10.84
N SER A 928 -34.37 3.05 -12.12
CA SER A 928 -35.38 2.94 -13.17
C SER A 928 -35.76 1.52 -13.55
N ASN A 929 -35.01 0.52 -13.06
CA ASN A 929 -35.07 -0.89 -13.48
C ASN A 929 -34.78 -1.09 -14.98
N ILE A 930 -34.07 -0.16 -15.60
CA ILE A 930 -33.68 -0.21 -17.00
C ILE A 930 -32.20 -0.47 -17.07
N ILE A 931 -31.79 -1.53 -17.73
CA ILE A 931 -30.38 -1.83 -17.98
C ILE A 931 -29.90 -1.00 -19.17
N MET A 932 -28.73 -0.40 -19.06
CA MET A 932 -28.14 0.43 -20.11
C MET A 932 -28.05 -0.31 -21.45
N ARG A 933 -27.60 -1.58 -21.46
CA ARG A 933 -27.48 -2.39 -22.67
C ARG A 933 -28.81 -2.64 -23.35
N ASP A 934 -29.92 -2.76 -22.61
CA ASP A 934 -31.25 -2.95 -23.19
C ASP A 934 -31.68 -1.73 -24.01
N LEU A 935 -31.39 -0.50 -23.55
CA LEU A 935 -31.63 0.71 -24.32
C LEU A 935 -30.85 0.74 -25.64
N LEU A 936 -29.59 0.29 -25.59
CA LEU A 936 -28.75 0.20 -26.79
C LEU A 936 -29.30 -0.86 -27.76
N THR A 937 -29.76 -1.99 -27.25
CA THR A 937 -30.38 -3.07 -28.01
C THR A 937 -31.65 -2.57 -28.76
N GLU A 938 -32.54 -1.89 -28.04
CA GLU A 938 -33.76 -1.35 -28.61
C GLU A 938 -33.47 -0.31 -29.70
N ASP A 939 -32.49 0.58 -29.51
CA ASP A 939 -32.10 1.58 -30.54
C ASP A 939 -31.58 0.90 -31.82
N ILE A 940 -30.78 -0.17 -31.69
CA ILE A 940 -30.27 -0.93 -32.84
C ILE A 940 -31.41 -1.62 -33.59
N LYS A 941 -32.40 -2.18 -32.89
CA LYS A 941 -33.53 -2.89 -33.46
C LYS A 941 -34.56 -1.97 -34.18
N LEU A 942 -34.47 -0.64 -33.98
CA LEU A 942 -35.40 0.31 -34.60
C LEU A 942 -35.33 0.35 -36.14
N ASN A 943 -34.21 -0.02 -36.73
CA ASN A 943 -33.98 0.08 -38.17
C ASN A 943 -33.24 -1.18 -38.70
N ASP A 944 -33.62 -1.65 -39.88
CA ASP A 944 -32.95 -2.75 -40.61
C ASP A 944 -31.49 -2.44 -40.92
N THR A 945 -31.15 -1.15 -40.99
CA THR A 945 -29.76 -0.67 -41.17
C THR A 945 -29.44 0.35 -40.09
N PHE A 946 -28.63 -0.04 -39.16
CA PHE A 946 -28.21 0.78 -38.01
C PHE A 946 -27.18 1.83 -38.42
N LYS A 947 -27.41 3.06 -38.03
CA LYS A 947 -26.48 4.17 -38.16
C LYS A 947 -26.39 4.91 -36.83
N PRO A 948 -25.30 4.75 -36.08
CA PRO A 948 -25.13 5.50 -34.85
C PRO A 948 -24.99 6.98 -35.15
N VAL A 949 -25.54 7.79 -34.27
CA VAL A 949 -25.38 9.25 -34.34
C VAL A 949 -23.96 9.56 -33.88
N SER A 950 -23.14 10.20 -34.75
CA SER A 950 -21.79 10.61 -34.36
C SER A 950 -21.81 12.03 -33.79
N ASN A 951 -21.22 12.22 -32.59
CA ASN A 951 -20.93 13.53 -32.03
C ASN A 951 -19.41 13.68 -31.91
N PRO A 952 -18.75 14.41 -32.83
CA PRO A 952 -17.29 14.53 -32.80
C PRO A 952 -16.75 15.34 -31.60
N ASP A 953 -17.64 16.04 -30.86
CA ASP A 953 -17.29 16.85 -29.70
C ASP A 953 -17.40 16.07 -28.36
N ALA A 954 -17.69 14.76 -28.41
CA ALA A 954 -17.73 13.92 -27.23
C ALA A 954 -16.33 13.85 -26.57
N LYS A 955 -16.20 14.34 -25.36
CA LYS A 955 -14.95 14.36 -24.60
C LYS A 955 -15.16 13.70 -23.25
N VAL A 956 -14.20 12.87 -22.85
CA VAL A 956 -14.16 12.26 -21.53
C VAL A 956 -13.93 13.36 -20.49
N GLY A 957 -14.69 13.34 -19.41
CA GLY A 957 -14.54 14.29 -18.29
C GLY A 957 -15.00 15.73 -18.59
N ASN A 958 -15.54 16.00 -19.77
CA ASN A 958 -16.06 17.32 -20.15
C ASN A 958 -17.56 17.26 -20.42
N LEU A 959 -18.26 18.31 -20.03
CA LEU A 959 -19.64 18.55 -20.43
C LEU A 959 -19.71 18.69 -21.95
N LEU A 960 -20.52 17.85 -22.60
CA LEU A 960 -20.77 17.93 -24.01
C LEU A 960 -21.94 18.86 -24.26
N GLU A 961 -21.69 19.96 -24.96
CA GLU A 961 -22.73 20.78 -25.56
C GLU A 961 -23.28 20.06 -26.81
N GLN A 962 -24.44 19.43 -26.67
CA GLN A 962 -25.15 18.93 -27.85
C GLN A 962 -25.80 20.09 -28.60
N LYS A 963 -25.27 20.47 -29.76
CA LYS A 963 -26.01 21.32 -30.70
C LYS A 963 -27.19 20.51 -31.21
N ASN A 964 -28.41 21.05 -31.02
CA ASN A 964 -29.71 20.52 -31.44
C ASN A 964 -29.68 20.02 -32.90
N GLN A 965 -29.24 18.82 -33.16
CA GLN A 965 -29.34 18.20 -34.51
C GLN A 965 -29.97 16.81 -34.46
N TYR A 966 -30.48 16.39 -33.31
CA TYR A 966 -31.06 15.07 -33.19
C TYR A 966 -32.57 15.11 -33.32
N ASN A 967 -33.06 15.18 -34.57
CA ASN A 967 -34.40 14.76 -34.93
C ASN A 967 -34.42 13.20 -35.02
N VAL A 968 -34.12 12.51 -33.94
CA VAL A 968 -34.59 11.14 -33.77
C VAL A 968 -36.08 11.26 -33.47
N SER A 969 -36.93 10.54 -34.17
CA SER A 969 -38.37 10.67 -34.01
C SER A 969 -38.73 10.13 -32.59
N PHE A 970 -38.71 11.02 -31.62
CA PHE A 970 -39.11 10.80 -30.22
C PHE A 970 -40.41 10.00 -30.02
N ARG A 971 -41.27 9.94 -31.03
CA ARG A 971 -42.54 9.22 -30.97
C ARG A 971 -42.35 7.70 -30.98
N HIS A 972 -41.48 7.15 -31.80
CA HIS A 972 -41.29 5.69 -31.87
C HIS A 972 -40.62 5.12 -30.65
N PHE A 973 -39.60 5.80 -30.11
CA PHE A 973 -38.87 5.34 -28.93
C PHE A 973 -39.74 5.36 -27.66
N LYS A 974 -40.57 6.40 -27.51
CA LYS A 974 -41.53 6.51 -26.40
C LYS A 974 -42.60 5.41 -26.43
N ASP A 975 -43.07 5.04 -27.62
CA ASP A 975 -44.13 4.03 -27.78
C ASP A 975 -43.56 2.61 -27.56
N SER A 976 -42.32 2.32 -27.98
CA SER A 976 -41.60 1.06 -27.67
C SER A 976 -41.26 0.93 -26.19
N PHE A 977 -40.81 2.03 -25.57
CA PHE A 977 -40.49 2.10 -24.17
C PHE A 977 -41.70 1.92 -23.24
N ILE A 978 -42.86 2.52 -23.60
CA ILE A 978 -44.11 2.32 -22.89
C ILE A 978 -44.62 0.87 -23.08
N SER A 979 -44.37 0.27 -24.24
CA SER A 979 -44.65 -1.14 -24.52
C SER A 979 -43.80 -2.09 -23.67
N TYR A 980 -42.50 -1.70 -23.44
CA TYR A 980 -41.59 -2.46 -22.59
C TYR A 980 -41.99 -2.38 -21.11
N LEU A 981 -42.34 -1.20 -20.60
CA LEU A 981 -42.81 -1.00 -19.23
C LEU A 981 -44.15 -1.68 -18.92
N ASN A 982 -44.96 -1.97 -19.95
CA ASN A 982 -46.23 -2.67 -19.78
C ASN A 982 -46.15 -4.21 -19.94
N ARG A 983 -44.99 -4.78 -20.14
CA ARG A 983 -44.78 -6.23 -20.08
C ARG A 983 -44.53 -6.64 -18.62
N GLU A 984 -45.62 -6.81 -17.87
CA GLU A 984 -45.65 -7.45 -16.54
C GLU A 984 -45.40 -8.97 -16.57
N GLU A 985 -44.49 -9.48 -17.35
CA GLU A 985 -44.22 -10.92 -17.42
C GLU A 985 -42.72 -11.20 -17.36
N TYR A 986 -42.02 -10.75 -16.31
CA TYR A 986 -40.79 -11.38 -15.80
C TYR A 986 -40.50 -10.80 -14.39
N LEU A 987 -41.29 -11.24 -13.44
CA LEU A 987 -40.97 -11.29 -12.01
C LEU A 987 -40.70 -12.74 -11.63
#